data_4e19a89b6e481d31a977acfa174ebed2
#
_entry.id   4e19a89b6e481d31a977acfa174ebed2
#
_cell.length_a   1.000
_cell.length_b   1.000
_cell.length_c   1.000
_cell.angle_alpha   90.00
_cell.angle_beta   90.00
_cell.angle_gamma   90.00
#
_symmetry.space_group_name_H-M   'P 1'
#
loop_
_entity.id
_entity.type
_entity.pdbx_description
1 polymer ?
#
loop_
_entity_poly.entity_id
_entity_poly.type
_entity_poly.pdbx_seq_one_letter_code
_entity_poly.pdbx_strand_id
1 'polypeptide(L)'
;MINLSRLITGVLVSVLALAAARCPAAESPGHAADGGRERVSLQEAFRRPPDAVKPWAYWWWIKGNVDEASITHDLEAMKRKGFAGLLMFDARGYHEDHVPPPPSRMDFMSPEWRRMLRFAMTEADRLGLQMSVNLSSCAGALKGPWEVGDDAPKKLIWTSAEVQGPKCLQCELAREGEDRRWDVALLAARHDGQAGAKTSAGAAASEAVSLSDAWQDVQDKPTSKSPVVEVVDISGKVDANGRLTWDVPEGRWTLVRFACVIMEGHEYDVDILHEKAVEAYFERMGKALLDDAGPLAGKTLTHFYSVSWEGAAPTWSLGFERQFERYRGYAPQAYLPVLAGMTVESPGVSDRFLRDYHKTLGDCFMNHCYGKLRELCNRAGLKWHSESGGPWNRKIPDFQHADQLAFLGRNDMPQGEFWYPTRGLNRPPAMAAHVYGRPLAATESFTHMRQHWCAYPAAIKPDADAAFCDGVNHFIWHTFSASPPEFGKPGIEYFAGTHVNPNVTWFEQAGPLLAYLARCQLMLRQGRFAADVCCYTGDKPYLHWGRGEKWNANPTLVLGKGYAYDLVNTEVLLERTSVQDGDLVLPDGMRYRVLVVDLEDETVPPRAMRRIVELAEAGATIVLGQRRPTRAPGLRDYPTCDEEVVRLAKRLWGPEGAKAGRRSLGQGKIIVGTEIDDALQAKGIPRDFEGPWHYIHRRLGDGDVYFVAGSGQAECTFRTSGKEPELWDPATGAIRDAVWYRATDDGRTVVPIRLPENGSTFVVFRRPAEPRHVVSVVGPEEGVETASQMEIERRSDAGAQLRLWRKGPYVLETSGGERVAFEAAAPPEPIALAGPWEVRFAPEWGGPESITFDTLTPWNEHPNDGVRYYSGTAGYRTKFALDAAQASGLVRLALGQVGQVAEVRVNGRALGVVWTAPWTVDLTGRVKPGENELEIDVTNVWVNRLIGDSRLPPEKRLTKSNVRLFRETDKYRRFQGFSPKDALMPSGLIGPVRLEFGSRQEARF
;
A
#
# COMPACT_ATOMS: atom_id res chain seq x y z
N MET A 1 58.86 -37.94 16.89
CA MET A 1 57.75 -38.28 16.01
C MET A 1 56.58 -38.61 16.92
N ILE A 2 55.83 -37.62 17.33
CA ILE A 2 54.64 -37.73 18.18
C ILE A 2 53.50 -37.11 17.40
N ASN A 3 52.51 -37.92 17.19
CA ASN A 3 51.25 -37.77 16.47
C ASN A 3 50.65 -36.35 16.35
N LEU A 4 50.68 -35.85 15.15
CA LEU A 4 50.01 -34.62 14.73
C LEU A 4 48.53 -34.85 14.27
N SER A 5 48.04 -36.11 14.35
CA SER A 5 46.68 -36.49 13.88
C SER A 5 45.58 -36.39 14.96
N ARG A 6 45.92 -36.08 16.22
CA ARG A 6 44.91 -35.91 17.29
C ARG A 6 44.56 -34.47 17.65
N LEU A 7 45.26 -33.49 17.06
CA LEU A 7 44.93 -32.07 17.29
C LEU A 7 43.99 -31.48 16.27
N ILE A 8 43.80 -32.08 15.08
CA ILE A 8 42.91 -31.57 14.03
C ILE A 8 41.48 -32.08 14.22
N THR A 9 41.26 -33.18 14.89
CA THR A 9 39.92 -33.73 15.17
C THR A 9 39.24 -33.04 16.36
N GLY A 10 40.04 -32.43 17.27
CA GLY A 10 39.52 -31.71 18.43
C GLY A 10 39.03 -30.29 18.15
N VAL A 11 39.54 -29.66 17.08
CA VAL A 11 39.18 -28.28 16.72
C VAL A 11 37.98 -28.27 15.78
N LEU A 12 37.74 -29.30 14.96
CA LEU A 12 36.55 -29.39 14.09
C LEU A 12 35.27 -29.78 14.85
N VAL A 13 35.39 -30.48 16.00
CA VAL A 13 34.22 -30.84 16.82
C VAL A 13 33.80 -29.66 17.72
N SER A 14 34.74 -28.77 18.07
CA SER A 14 34.43 -27.58 18.90
C SER A 14 33.83 -26.43 18.08
N VAL A 15 34.00 -26.38 16.77
CA VAL A 15 33.41 -25.35 15.89
C VAL A 15 31.98 -25.74 15.45
N LEU A 16 31.65 -27.03 15.41
CA LEU A 16 30.29 -27.52 15.11
C LEU A 16 29.37 -27.59 16.35
N ALA A 17 29.90 -27.48 17.55
CA ALA A 17 29.11 -27.43 18.79
C ALA A 17 28.74 -26.02 19.28
N LEU A 18 29.30 -24.95 18.66
CA LEU A 18 28.93 -23.54 18.96
C LEU A 18 27.87 -22.97 18.02
N ALA A 19 27.40 -23.74 17.02
CA ALA A 19 26.31 -23.30 16.13
C ALA A 19 24.91 -23.76 16.61
N ALA A 20 24.82 -24.42 17.76
CA ALA A 20 23.57 -24.86 18.39
C ALA A 20 23.26 -24.11 19.70
N ALA A 21 23.82 -22.90 19.89
CA ALA A 21 23.38 -22.01 20.95
C ALA A 21 22.04 -21.39 20.51
N ARG A 22 20.99 -21.87 21.18
CA ARG A 22 19.63 -21.33 21.10
C ARG A 22 19.66 -19.82 21.09
N CYS A 23 19.27 -19.18 19.97
CA CYS A 23 18.70 -17.85 20.03
C CYS A 23 17.50 -17.93 20.96
N PRO A 24 17.44 -17.10 22.00
CA PRO A 24 16.21 -16.97 22.74
C PRO A 24 15.14 -16.52 21.75
N ALA A 25 13.97 -17.16 21.83
CA ALA A 25 12.80 -16.71 21.09
C ALA A 25 12.71 -15.19 21.23
N ALA A 26 12.76 -14.49 20.11
CA ALA A 26 12.52 -13.06 20.10
C ALA A 26 11.12 -12.87 20.68
N GLU A 27 11.05 -12.43 21.90
CA GLU A 27 9.86 -11.81 22.45
C GLU A 27 9.45 -10.74 21.42
N SER A 28 8.17 -10.73 21.09
CA SER A 28 7.55 -9.65 20.29
C SER A 28 8.18 -8.33 20.71
N PRO A 29 8.46 -7.38 19.78
CA PRO A 29 8.98 -6.08 20.18
C PRO A 29 7.93 -5.38 21.03
N GLY A 30 7.87 -5.77 22.30
CA GLY A 30 7.41 -4.93 23.35
C GLY A 30 8.34 -3.73 23.31
N HIS A 31 7.77 -2.56 23.20
CA HIS A 31 8.47 -1.29 23.28
C HIS A 31 9.67 -1.39 24.23
N ALA A 32 10.82 -0.98 23.72
CA ALA A 32 12.03 -0.86 24.53
C ALA A 32 11.68 -0.23 25.87
N ALA A 33 12.19 -0.81 26.94
CA ALA A 33 12.01 -0.33 28.30
C ALA A 33 12.46 1.13 28.38
N ASP A 34 11.48 2.05 28.27
CA ASP A 34 11.66 3.43 28.66
C ASP A 34 11.34 3.51 30.15
N GLY A 35 12.32 4.00 30.92
CA GLY A 35 12.29 3.97 32.36
C GLY A 35 11.04 4.65 32.94
N GLY A 36 10.22 3.91 33.69
CA GLY A 36 9.35 4.45 34.72
C GLY A 36 8.05 5.12 34.31
N ARG A 37 7.64 5.10 33.02
CA ARG A 37 6.30 5.57 32.63
C ARG A 37 5.28 4.46 32.81
N GLU A 38 4.22 4.73 33.57
CA GLU A 38 3.03 3.86 33.65
C GLU A 38 2.58 3.46 32.23
N ARG A 39 2.44 2.15 31.96
CA ARG A 39 1.94 1.66 30.69
C ARG A 39 0.51 2.14 30.50
N VAL A 40 0.31 3.08 29.58
CA VAL A 40 -1.02 3.55 29.17
C VAL A 40 -1.84 2.35 28.68
N SER A 41 -3.05 2.18 29.22
CA SER A 41 -3.93 1.09 28.79
C SER A 41 -4.32 1.23 27.31
N LEU A 42 -4.62 0.11 26.64
CA LEU A 42 -5.05 0.15 25.24
C LEU A 42 -6.32 1.01 25.04
N GLN A 43 -7.25 1.02 26.03
CA GLN A 43 -8.43 1.88 26.00
C GLN A 43 -8.08 3.36 26.05
N GLU A 44 -7.15 3.74 26.94
CA GLU A 44 -6.72 5.15 27.01
C GLU A 44 -5.96 5.56 25.76
N ALA A 45 -5.08 4.69 25.24
CA ALA A 45 -4.39 4.90 23.97
C ALA A 45 -5.39 5.01 22.78
N PHE A 46 -6.48 4.24 22.79
CA PHE A 46 -7.54 4.36 21.79
C PHE A 46 -8.29 5.70 21.88
N ARG A 47 -8.63 6.14 23.09
CA ARG A 47 -9.28 7.45 23.28
C ARG A 47 -8.36 8.60 22.91
N ARG A 48 -7.06 8.48 23.22
CA ARG A 48 -6.01 9.48 22.97
C ARG A 48 -4.80 8.85 22.31
N PRO A 49 -4.84 8.64 20.97
CA PRO A 49 -3.77 7.96 20.26
C PRO A 49 -2.42 8.66 20.45
N PRO A 50 -1.37 7.89 20.83
CA PRO A 50 -0.02 8.45 20.94
C PRO A 50 0.53 8.83 19.56
N ASP A 51 1.51 9.75 19.53
CA ASP A 51 2.10 10.24 18.28
C ASP A 51 2.64 9.10 17.39
N ALA A 52 3.22 8.06 17.96
CA ALA A 52 3.79 6.94 17.23
C ALA A 52 2.81 6.21 16.27
N VAL A 53 1.49 6.37 16.47
CA VAL A 53 0.48 5.73 15.63
C VAL A 53 -0.29 6.72 14.75
N LYS A 54 0.05 8.00 14.77
CA LYS A 54 -0.60 9.01 13.94
C LYS A 54 -0.11 8.93 12.50
N PRO A 55 -0.92 9.36 11.50
CA PRO A 55 -0.52 9.36 10.11
C PRO A 55 0.62 10.34 9.83
N TRP A 56 1.29 10.13 8.71
CA TRP A 56 2.24 11.06 8.12
C TRP A 56 1.62 11.75 6.92
N ALA A 57 2.34 12.75 6.35
CA ALA A 57 1.97 13.43 5.11
C ALA A 57 3.17 13.58 4.19
N TYR A 58 2.97 13.46 2.89
CA TYR A 58 3.92 13.96 1.90
C TYR A 58 3.98 15.48 2.03
N TRP A 59 5.17 16.02 2.23
CA TRP A 59 5.41 17.45 2.32
C TRP A 59 6.19 17.92 1.09
N TRP A 60 5.46 18.47 0.13
CA TRP A 60 5.99 18.84 -1.16
C TRP A 60 6.60 20.24 -1.14
N TRP A 61 7.89 20.34 -1.44
CA TRP A 61 8.57 21.58 -1.75
C TRP A 61 8.63 21.76 -3.27
N ILE A 62 7.60 22.41 -3.83
CA ILE A 62 7.52 22.60 -5.28
C ILE A 62 8.51 23.67 -5.71
N LYS A 63 9.57 23.26 -6.39
CA LYS A 63 10.70 24.10 -6.84
C LYS A 63 11.32 24.95 -5.72
N GLY A 64 11.42 24.39 -4.52
CA GLY A 64 12.03 25.05 -3.38
C GLY A 64 11.30 26.31 -2.89
N ASN A 65 9.99 26.43 -3.14
CA ASN A 65 9.20 27.57 -2.68
C ASN A 65 8.85 27.46 -1.19
N VAL A 66 9.85 27.60 -0.35
CA VAL A 66 9.74 27.64 1.11
C VAL A 66 10.68 28.67 1.69
N ASP A 67 10.41 29.09 2.91
CA ASP A 67 11.29 29.88 3.78
C ASP A 67 11.08 29.44 5.24
N GLU A 68 11.86 29.98 6.16
CA GLU A 68 11.82 29.59 7.57
C GLU A 68 10.42 29.81 8.19
N ALA A 69 9.74 30.90 7.81
CA ALA A 69 8.41 31.21 8.34
C ALA A 69 7.36 30.20 7.84
N SER A 70 7.37 29.89 6.55
CA SER A 70 6.42 28.90 5.97
C SER A 70 6.72 27.49 6.45
N ILE A 71 7.99 27.10 6.61
CA ILE A 71 8.40 25.81 7.20
C ILE A 71 7.84 25.68 8.63
N THR A 72 8.07 26.67 9.49
CA THR A 72 7.55 26.68 10.87
C THR A 72 6.03 26.58 10.87
N HIS A 73 5.33 27.39 10.06
CA HIS A 73 3.87 27.40 9.95
C HIS A 73 3.32 26.03 9.54
N ASP A 74 3.88 25.40 8.51
CA ASP A 74 3.45 24.10 8.01
C ASP A 74 3.62 23.01 9.05
N LEU A 75 4.80 22.91 9.67
CA LEU A 75 5.10 21.87 10.65
C LEU A 75 4.27 22.03 11.93
N GLU A 76 4.03 23.27 12.40
CA GLU A 76 3.09 23.55 13.49
C GLU A 76 1.65 23.19 13.13
N ALA A 77 1.22 23.47 11.89
CA ALA A 77 -0.09 23.07 11.39
C ALA A 77 -0.25 21.55 11.34
N MET A 78 0.74 20.83 10.82
CA MET A 78 0.76 19.35 10.84
C MET A 78 0.64 18.81 12.26
N LYS A 79 1.46 19.29 13.18
CA LYS A 79 1.46 18.84 14.59
C LYS A 79 0.12 19.12 15.26
N ARG A 80 -0.39 20.33 15.10
CA ARG A 80 -1.67 20.77 15.69
C ARG A 80 -2.84 19.92 15.22
N LYS A 81 -2.85 19.50 13.95
CA LYS A 81 -3.95 18.70 13.39
C LYS A 81 -3.82 17.20 13.69
N GLY A 82 -2.65 16.71 14.02
CA GLY A 82 -2.48 15.33 14.46
C GLY A 82 -1.68 14.45 13.51
N PHE A 83 -0.82 15.02 12.68
CA PHE A 83 0.25 14.27 12.03
C PHE A 83 1.41 14.04 13.02
N ALA A 84 2.10 12.91 12.89
CA ALA A 84 3.28 12.57 13.68
C ALA A 84 4.57 12.60 12.89
N GLY A 85 4.50 12.74 11.59
CA GLY A 85 5.66 12.79 10.72
C GLY A 85 5.31 13.24 9.32
N LEU A 86 6.36 13.33 8.53
CA LEU A 86 6.26 13.81 7.17
C LEU A 86 7.28 13.09 6.28
N LEU A 87 6.96 13.00 5.00
CA LEU A 87 7.86 12.62 3.93
C LEU A 87 8.17 13.87 3.11
N MET A 88 9.35 14.43 3.33
CA MET A 88 9.82 15.60 2.59
C MET A 88 10.19 15.22 1.16
N PHE A 89 9.67 15.94 0.20
CA PHE A 89 9.83 15.70 -1.21
C PHE A 89 10.08 17.00 -2.00
N ASP A 90 11.22 17.11 -2.69
CA ASP A 90 11.46 18.22 -3.62
C ASP A 90 10.89 17.87 -5.01
N ALA A 91 9.93 18.65 -5.48
CA ALA A 91 9.21 18.40 -6.73
C ALA A 91 9.71 19.31 -7.86
N ARG A 92 10.88 18.99 -8.45
CA ARG A 92 11.39 19.70 -9.64
C ARG A 92 10.99 19.05 -10.94
N GLY A 93 10.91 17.73 -10.96
CA GLY A 93 10.48 16.95 -12.10
C GLY A 93 8.96 16.95 -12.22
N TYR A 94 8.39 18.11 -12.51
CA TYR A 94 6.97 18.21 -12.78
C TYR A 94 6.69 17.51 -14.11
N HIS A 95 6.04 16.38 -14.07
CA HIS A 95 5.74 15.56 -15.26
C HIS A 95 4.65 16.10 -16.16
N GLU A 96 3.98 17.19 -15.75
CA GLU A 96 2.76 17.67 -16.39
C GLU A 96 3.03 19.00 -17.10
N ASP A 97 3.28 18.93 -18.39
CA ASP A 97 3.52 20.09 -19.27
C ASP A 97 2.37 21.13 -19.28
N HIS A 98 1.20 20.76 -18.78
CA HIS A 98 0.00 21.61 -18.80
C HIS A 98 -0.26 22.34 -17.48
N VAL A 99 0.52 22.08 -16.46
CA VAL A 99 0.44 22.83 -15.20
C VAL A 99 1.75 23.60 -15.04
N PRO A 100 1.77 24.91 -15.34
CA PRO A 100 2.99 25.68 -15.22
C PRO A 100 3.48 25.60 -13.78
N PRO A 101 4.73 25.13 -13.55
CA PRO A 101 5.29 25.13 -12.21
C PRO A 101 5.47 26.56 -11.73
N PRO A 102 5.44 26.80 -10.42
CA PRO A 102 5.81 28.11 -9.89
C PRO A 102 7.27 28.41 -10.23
N PRO A 103 7.69 29.70 -10.25
CA PRO A 103 9.09 30.05 -10.39
C PRO A 103 9.96 29.29 -9.35
N SER A 104 11.16 28.88 -9.74
CA SER A 104 12.10 28.27 -8.79
C SER A 104 12.62 29.32 -7.82
N ARG A 105 12.53 29.05 -6.51
CA ARG A 105 13.11 29.93 -5.48
C ARG A 105 14.53 29.52 -5.12
N MET A 106 14.81 28.23 -5.03
CA MET A 106 16.15 27.70 -4.77
C MET A 106 16.35 26.37 -5.49
N ASP A 107 17.59 26.03 -5.83
CA ASP A 107 17.91 24.79 -6.51
C ASP A 107 18.09 23.63 -5.54
N PHE A 108 17.63 22.44 -5.95
CA PHE A 108 17.77 21.21 -5.18
C PHE A 108 19.24 20.95 -4.85
N MET A 109 19.49 20.60 -3.58
CA MET A 109 20.83 20.39 -3.01
C MET A 109 21.76 21.60 -3.06
N SER A 110 21.28 22.81 -3.46
CA SER A 110 22.05 24.03 -3.28
C SER A 110 22.34 24.32 -1.80
N PRO A 111 23.37 25.14 -1.47
CA PRO A 111 23.63 25.52 -0.07
C PRO A 111 22.41 26.12 0.64
N GLU A 112 21.58 26.87 -0.07
CA GLU A 112 20.36 27.46 0.47
C GLU A 112 19.28 26.41 0.73
N TRP A 113 19.05 25.50 -0.21
CA TRP A 113 18.11 24.38 -0.04
C TRP A 113 18.51 23.52 1.17
N ARG A 114 19.80 23.17 1.28
CA ARG A 114 20.32 22.40 2.42
C ARG A 114 20.20 23.16 3.74
N ARG A 115 20.32 24.48 3.74
CA ARG A 115 20.06 25.32 4.92
C ARG A 115 18.59 25.23 5.34
N MET A 116 17.66 25.30 4.38
CA MET A 116 16.23 25.13 4.66
C MET A 116 15.88 23.73 5.18
N LEU A 117 16.53 22.69 4.63
CA LEU A 117 16.33 21.32 5.11
C LEU A 117 16.83 21.16 6.57
N ARG A 118 18.00 21.70 6.91
CA ARG A 118 18.48 21.68 8.31
C ARG A 118 17.53 22.43 9.24
N PHE A 119 17.02 23.57 8.81
CA PHE A 119 16.03 24.32 9.57
C PHE A 119 14.75 23.49 9.76
N ALA A 120 14.25 22.86 8.70
CA ALA A 120 13.07 21.99 8.76
C ALA A 120 13.27 20.80 9.72
N MET A 121 14.43 20.14 9.71
CA MET A 121 14.75 19.07 10.65
C MET A 121 14.79 19.57 12.10
N THR A 122 15.32 20.77 12.34
CA THR A 122 15.35 21.39 13.66
C THR A 122 13.94 21.71 14.17
N GLU A 123 13.09 22.26 13.32
CA GLU A 123 11.68 22.56 13.67
C GLU A 123 10.87 21.28 13.87
N ALA A 124 11.09 20.24 13.05
CA ALA A 124 10.47 18.94 13.23
C ALA A 124 10.87 18.32 14.58
N ASP A 125 12.16 18.42 14.97
CA ASP A 125 12.64 17.97 16.30
C ASP A 125 11.98 18.74 17.43
N ARG A 126 11.91 20.06 17.33
CA ARG A 126 11.23 20.92 18.31
C ARG A 126 9.77 20.50 18.53
N LEU A 127 9.09 20.09 17.47
CA LEU A 127 7.68 19.69 17.49
C LEU A 127 7.49 18.18 17.78
N GLY A 128 8.56 17.40 17.82
CA GLY A 128 8.50 15.93 17.97
C GLY A 128 7.84 15.24 16.76
N LEU A 129 8.10 15.74 15.53
CA LEU A 129 7.71 15.13 14.27
C LEU A 129 8.85 14.27 13.74
N GLN A 130 8.53 13.12 13.16
CA GLN A 130 9.49 12.29 12.43
C GLN A 130 9.56 12.74 10.97
N MET A 131 10.75 12.63 10.38
CA MET A 131 10.97 12.94 8.96
C MET A 131 11.48 11.73 8.20
N SER A 132 10.92 11.55 7.03
CA SER A 132 11.52 10.81 5.91
C SER A 132 11.92 11.80 4.83
N VAL A 133 13.00 11.54 4.10
CA VAL A 133 13.46 12.38 3.00
C VAL A 133 13.61 11.54 1.74
N ASN A 134 13.03 12.02 0.63
CA ASN A 134 13.23 11.40 -0.67
C ASN A 134 14.68 11.62 -1.15
N LEU A 135 15.33 10.53 -1.58
CA LEU A 135 16.70 10.59 -2.11
C LEU A 135 16.80 11.15 -3.55
N SER A 136 15.78 11.80 -4.04
CA SER A 136 15.70 12.32 -5.40
C SER A 136 14.95 13.65 -5.45
N SER A 137 15.15 14.42 -6.51
CA SER A 137 14.41 15.67 -6.71
C SER A 137 13.13 15.52 -7.56
N CYS A 138 12.71 14.31 -7.86
CA CYS A 138 11.54 14.06 -8.69
C CYS A 138 11.00 12.66 -8.45
N ALA A 139 9.87 12.36 -9.03
CA ALA A 139 9.39 11.00 -9.12
C ALA A 139 10.27 10.16 -10.05
N GLY A 140 10.46 8.90 -9.74
CA GLY A 140 10.77 7.89 -10.70
C GLY A 140 12.21 7.49 -10.92
N ALA A 141 13.21 8.13 -10.31
CA ALA A 141 14.60 7.69 -10.44
C ALA A 141 15.43 8.07 -9.22
N LEU A 142 16.54 7.37 -8.98
CA LEU A 142 17.60 7.90 -8.13
C LEU A 142 18.37 8.95 -8.96
N LYS A 143 18.15 10.23 -8.68
CA LYS A 143 18.62 11.33 -9.49
C LYS A 143 19.02 12.51 -8.65
N GLY A 144 20.27 12.93 -8.80
CA GLY A 144 20.81 14.15 -8.22
C GLY A 144 20.91 15.29 -9.22
N PRO A 145 21.37 16.48 -8.82
CA PRO A 145 21.60 17.61 -9.72
C PRO A 145 22.96 17.53 -10.45
N TRP A 146 23.51 16.34 -10.64
CA TRP A 146 24.81 16.09 -11.30
C TRP A 146 24.75 14.85 -12.19
N GLU A 147 25.56 14.86 -13.23
CA GLU A 147 25.81 13.68 -14.05
C GLU A 147 26.53 12.60 -13.23
N VAL A 148 26.14 11.35 -13.41
CA VAL A 148 26.70 10.20 -12.70
C VAL A 148 27.80 9.47 -13.50
N GLY A 149 28.04 9.88 -14.72
CA GLY A 149 29.13 9.32 -15.54
C GLY A 149 28.85 7.85 -15.94
N ASP A 150 29.83 7.00 -15.70
CA ASP A 150 29.72 5.57 -16.02
C ASP A 150 28.73 4.81 -15.12
N ASP A 151 28.23 5.45 -14.06
CA ASP A 151 27.18 4.91 -13.20
C ASP A 151 25.77 5.16 -13.75
N ALA A 152 25.63 5.75 -14.94
CA ALA A 152 24.34 5.94 -15.61
C ALA A 152 23.78 4.62 -16.14
N PRO A 153 22.44 4.49 -16.25
CA PRO A 153 21.77 3.28 -16.74
C PRO A 153 22.15 2.98 -18.19
N LYS A 154 22.28 1.69 -18.50
CA LYS A 154 22.74 1.21 -19.80
C LYS A 154 21.70 0.33 -20.50
N LYS A 155 21.74 0.37 -21.81
CA LYS A 155 21.03 -0.59 -22.66
C LYS A 155 22.00 -1.46 -23.44
N LEU A 156 21.63 -2.72 -23.64
CA LEU A 156 22.32 -3.62 -24.54
C LEU A 156 21.90 -3.31 -25.98
N ILE A 157 22.91 -3.24 -26.86
CA ILE A 157 22.75 -3.06 -28.30
C ILE A 157 23.51 -4.14 -29.03
N TRP A 158 23.12 -4.44 -30.24
CA TRP A 158 23.79 -5.42 -31.09
C TRP A 158 23.86 -5.02 -32.57
N THR A 159 24.85 -5.58 -33.25
CA THR A 159 24.94 -5.54 -34.73
C THR A 159 25.38 -6.91 -35.22
N SER A 160 25.11 -7.23 -36.49
CA SER A 160 25.45 -8.53 -37.03
C SER A 160 25.88 -8.51 -38.50
N ALA A 161 26.60 -9.54 -38.90
CA ALA A 161 26.99 -9.80 -40.30
C ALA A 161 26.95 -11.30 -40.61
N GLU A 162 26.52 -11.69 -41.78
CA GLU A 162 26.52 -13.07 -42.21
C GLU A 162 27.86 -13.46 -42.86
N VAL A 163 28.31 -14.68 -42.55
CA VAL A 163 29.59 -15.22 -43.07
C VAL A 163 29.41 -16.67 -43.47
N GLN A 164 29.87 -17.00 -44.65
CA GLN A 164 29.93 -18.38 -45.15
C GLN A 164 31.33 -18.94 -45.01
N GLY A 165 31.51 -20.07 -44.32
CA GLY A 165 32.76 -20.85 -44.25
C GLY A 165 32.78 -22.05 -45.12
N PRO A 166 33.99 -22.69 -45.32
CA PRO A 166 35.23 -22.40 -44.60
C PRO A 166 36.03 -21.24 -45.25
N LYS A 167 36.54 -20.32 -44.45
CA LYS A 167 37.44 -19.26 -44.86
C LYS A 167 38.16 -18.60 -43.66
N CYS A 168 39.33 -18.01 -43.88
CA CYS A 168 39.95 -17.11 -42.89
C CYS A 168 39.35 -15.72 -43.06
N LEU A 169 38.66 -15.27 -42.01
CA LEU A 169 38.05 -13.95 -41.92
C LEU A 169 39.01 -12.98 -41.24
N GLN A 170 39.24 -11.84 -41.88
CA GLN A 170 39.91 -10.69 -41.28
C GLN A 170 39.04 -9.47 -41.49
N CYS A 171 38.64 -8.80 -40.43
CA CYS A 171 37.88 -7.57 -40.52
C CYS A 171 38.23 -6.63 -39.34
N GLU A 172 38.13 -5.34 -39.59
CA GLU A 172 38.21 -4.35 -38.55
C GLU A 172 36.83 -4.12 -37.96
N LEU A 173 36.75 -4.15 -36.65
CA LEU A 173 35.53 -3.78 -35.91
C LEU A 173 35.54 -2.26 -35.79
N ALA A 174 34.57 -1.62 -36.45
CA ALA A 174 34.44 -0.18 -36.38
C ALA A 174 34.40 0.26 -34.90
N ARG A 175 35.32 1.13 -34.54
CA ARG A 175 35.30 1.86 -33.28
C ARG A 175 34.69 3.22 -33.59
N GLU A 176 33.38 3.33 -33.57
CA GLU A 176 32.76 4.63 -33.67
C GLU A 176 32.67 5.27 -32.29
N GLY A 177 33.19 6.49 -32.17
CA GLY A 177 32.96 7.45 -31.10
C GLY A 177 33.64 7.14 -29.78
N GLU A 178 34.27 8.14 -29.19
CA GLU A 178 34.88 8.11 -27.86
C GLU A 178 33.89 7.86 -26.72
N ASP A 179 32.60 7.62 -27.02
CA ASP A 179 31.54 7.83 -26.06
C ASP A 179 30.99 6.52 -25.45
N ARG A 180 31.61 6.13 -24.32
CA ARG A 180 30.97 5.29 -23.29
C ARG A 180 30.19 4.10 -23.84
N ARG A 181 30.84 3.32 -24.72
CA ARG A 181 30.39 2.02 -25.22
C ARG A 181 31.34 0.93 -24.73
N TRP A 182 30.78 -0.09 -24.12
CA TRP A 182 31.52 -1.24 -23.61
C TRP A 182 31.13 -2.48 -24.41
N ASP A 183 32.09 -3.14 -25.01
CA ASP A 183 31.87 -4.44 -25.68
C ASP A 183 31.50 -5.49 -24.64
N VAL A 184 30.46 -6.25 -24.92
CA VAL A 184 29.94 -7.34 -24.09
C VAL A 184 30.41 -8.68 -24.62
N ALA A 185 30.17 -8.98 -25.91
CA ALA A 185 30.60 -10.20 -26.57
C ALA A 185 30.62 -10.06 -28.08
N LEU A 186 31.53 -10.79 -28.72
CA LEU A 186 31.49 -11.07 -30.15
C LEU A 186 31.27 -12.57 -30.35
N LEU A 187 30.13 -12.95 -30.87
CA LEU A 187 29.69 -14.33 -30.98
C LEU A 187 29.51 -14.71 -32.43
N ALA A 188 29.84 -15.96 -32.75
CA ALA A 188 29.56 -16.59 -34.05
C ALA A 188 28.46 -17.62 -33.85
N ALA A 189 27.33 -17.44 -34.50
CA ALA A 189 26.14 -18.28 -34.42
C ALA A 189 25.98 -19.10 -35.74
N ARG A 190 26.06 -20.43 -35.64
CA ARG A 190 25.87 -21.34 -36.80
C ARG A 190 24.42 -21.72 -36.92
N HIS A 191 23.89 -21.57 -38.14
CA HIS A 191 22.52 -21.96 -38.48
C HIS A 191 22.40 -23.42 -38.93
N ASP A 192 21.28 -24.03 -38.57
CA ASP A 192 20.89 -25.32 -39.14
C ASP A 192 20.41 -25.16 -40.57
N GLY A 193 20.93 -25.97 -41.46
CA GLY A 193 20.46 -25.99 -42.84
C GLY A 193 21.56 -26.25 -43.88
N GLN A 194 21.32 -27.24 -44.76
CA GLN A 194 22.10 -27.46 -45.96
C GLN A 194 22.11 -26.19 -46.82
N ALA A 195 23.24 -25.88 -47.41
CA ALA A 195 23.45 -24.84 -48.41
C ALA A 195 22.44 -24.99 -49.54
N GLY A 196 21.28 -24.42 -49.37
CA GLY A 196 20.17 -24.38 -50.34
C GLY A 196 20.01 -23.04 -51.00
N ALA A 197 21.08 -22.58 -51.62
CA ALA A 197 21.01 -21.65 -52.78
C ALA A 197 22.31 -21.78 -53.55
N LYS A 198 22.24 -22.29 -54.75
CA LYS A 198 23.29 -22.20 -55.74
C LYS A 198 23.61 -20.70 -55.98
N THR A 199 24.56 -20.17 -55.24
CA THR A 199 25.26 -18.97 -55.70
C THR A 199 26.39 -19.48 -56.58
N SER A 200 26.39 -19.02 -57.79
CA SER A 200 27.36 -19.26 -58.85
C SER A 200 28.79 -19.25 -58.31
N ALA A 201 29.53 -20.32 -58.49
CA ALA A 201 30.93 -20.35 -58.32
C ALA A 201 31.61 -19.26 -59.19
N GLY A 202 32.21 -18.32 -58.57
CA GLY A 202 33.00 -17.28 -59.26
C GLY A 202 33.30 -16.10 -58.38
N ALA A 203 34.53 -16.07 -57.94
CA ALA A 203 35.36 -15.00 -57.41
C ALA A 203 35.75 -15.18 -55.96
N ALA A 204 37.02 -15.54 -55.82
CA ALA A 204 37.80 -15.21 -54.63
C ALA A 204 38.01 -13.66 -54.62
N ALA A 205 37.15 -12.96 -54.00
CA ALA A 205 37.34 -11.59 -53.57
C ALA A 205 37.14 -11.58 -52.06
N SER A 206 38.05 -10.99 -51.36
CA SER A 206 37.90 -10.66 -49.93
C SER A 206 36.76 -9.64 -49.79
N GLU A 207 35.53 -10.11 -49.73
CA GLU A 207 34.44 -9.26 -49.31
C GLU A 207 34.73 -8.85 -47.85
N ALA A 208 34.98 -7.56 -47.69
CA ALA A 208 35.10 -6.95 -46.36
C ALA A 208 33.77 -7.19 -45.64
N VAL A 209 33.77 -8.09 -44.65
CA VAL A 209 32.63 -8.25 -43.74
C VAL A 209 32.62 -7.00 -42.88
N SER A 210 31.69 -6.10 -43.15
CA SER A 210 31.42 -4.99 -42.31
C SER A 210 30.36 -5.46 -41.29
N LEU A 211 30.72 -5.49 -40.02
CA LEU A 211 29.71 -5.42 -38.97
C LEU A 211 29.17 -4.01 -39.04
N SER A 212 28.02 -3.85 -39.67
CA SER A 212 27.43 -2.58 -39.98
C SER A 212 27.30 -1.69 -38.77
N ASP A 213 27.46 -0.37 -38.95
CA ASP A 213 27.28 0.64 -37.89
C ASP A 213 25.81 0.79 -37.42
N ALA A 214 24.89 -0.01 -37.96
CA ALA A 214 23.48 -0.04 -37.63
C ALA A 214 23.27 -0.89 -36.35
N TRP A 215 23.49 -0.27 -35.19
CA TRP A 215 23.18 -0.86 -33.90
C TRP A 215 21.66 -0.95 -33.69
N GLN A 216 21.22 -2.07 -33.12
CA GLN A 216 19.83 -2.36 -32.82
C GLN A 216 19.64 -2.60 -31.32
N ASP A 217 18.49 -2.25 -30.81
CA ASP A 217 18.08 -2.58 -29.45
C ASP A 217 17.73 -4.07 -29.35
N VAL A 218 17.85 -4.63 -28.14
CA VAL A 218 17.48 -6.03 -27.87
C VAL A 218 16.03 -6.33 -28.20
N GLN A 219 15.75 -7.59 -28.52
CA GLN A 219 14.43 -8.04 -28.89
C GLN A 219 13.84 -8.98 -27.83
N ASP A 220 12.57 -8.78 -27.50
CA ASP A 220 11.84 -9.59 -26.50
C ASP A 220 11.34 -10.94 -27.03
N LYS A 221 11.53 -11.21 -28.33
CA LYS A 221 11.08 -12.46 -28.96
C LYS A 221 12.01 -12.88 -30.09
N PRO A 222 12.30 -14.19 -30.22
CA PRO A 222 12.94 -14.71 -31.43
C PRO A 222 12.09 -14.46 -32.66
N THR A 223 12.71 -13.94 -33.70
CA THR A 223 12.07 -13.66 -35.01
C THR A 223 12.57 -14.59 -36.11
N SER A 224 13.74 -15.20 -35.94
CA SER A 224 14.38 -16.12 -36.86
C SER A 224 13.65 -17.45 -36.94
N LYS A 225 13.40 -17.91 -38.19
CA LYS A 225 12.81 -19.24 -38.46
C LYS A 225 13.86 -20.37 -38.54
N SER A 226 15.14 -20.03 -38.73
CA SER A 226 16.24 -21.02 -38.77
C SER A 226 16.93 -21.07 -37.44
N PRO A 227 16.91 -22.20 -36.73
CA PRO A 227 17.56 -22.30 -35.43
C PRO A 227 19.09 -22.19 -35.54
N VAL A 228 19.67 -21.55 -34.56
CA VAL A 228 21.12 -21.57 -34.29
C VAL A 228 21.42 -22.84 -33.54
N VAL A 229 22.35 -23.65 -34.05
CA VAL A 229 22.71 -24.95 -33.50
C VAL A 229 24.04 -24.95 -32.75
N GLU A 230 24.83 -23.90 -32.92
CA GLU A 230 26.11 -23.71 -32.26
C GLU A 230 26.43 -22.23 -32.09
N VAL A 231 26.89 -21.83 -30.91
CA VAL A 231 27.35 -20.46 -30.63
C VAL A 231 28.78 -20.54 -30.10
N VAL A 232 29.68 -19.81 -30.74
CA VAL A 232 31.09 -19.72 -30.37
C VAL A 232 31.42 -18.30 -29.93
N ASP A 233 31.98 -18.14 -28.76
CA ASP A 233 32.54 -16.86 -28.33
C ASP A 233 33.90 -16.64 -28.98
N ILE A 234 33.96 -15.65 -29.86
CA ILE A 234 35.18 -15.26 -30.59
C ILE A 234 35.70 -13.91 -30.13
N SER A 235 35.25 -13.36 -29.02
CA SER A 235 35.72 -12.10 -28.44
C SER A 235 37.24 -12.07 -28.28
N GLY A 236 37.82 -13.17 -27.85
CA GLY A 236 39.29 -13.35 -27.69
C GLY A 236 40.09 -13.41 -29.01
N LYS A 237 39.42 -13.38 -30.17
CA LYS A 237 40.04 -13.30 -31.49
C LYS A 237 40.23 -11.89 -32.02
N VAL A 238 39.76 -10.88 -31.26
CA VAL A 238 39.94 -9.48 -31.56
C VAL A 238 41.22 -8.99 -30.90
N ASP A 239 42.11 -8.40 -31.69
CA ASP A 239 43.36 -7.83 -31.17
C ASP A 239 43.17 -6.43 -30.51
N ALA A 240 44.23 -5.91 -29.92
CA ALA A 240 44.20 -4.61 -29.25
C ALA A 240 43.87 -3.42 -30.20
N ASN A 241 43.98 -3.61 -31.51
CA ASN A 241 43.66 -2.61 -32.54
C ASN A 241 42.23 -2.73 -33.06
N GLY A 242 41.45 -3.71 -32.49
CA GLY A 242 40.07 -3.95 -32.92
C GLY A 242 39.97 -4.80 -34.18
N ARG A 243 41.03 -5.53 -34.55
CA ARG A 243 41.02 -6.42 -35.73
C ARG A 243 40.66 -7.82 -35.29
N LEU A 244 39.57 -8.36 -35.87
CA LEU A 244 39.17 -9.76 -35.77
C LEU A 244 39.97 -10.59 -36.77
N THR A 245 40.53 -11.71 -36.29
CA THR A 245 41.08 -12.77 -37.15
C THR A 245 40.47 -14.09 -36.70
N TRP A 246 39.68 -14.73 -37.58
CA TRP A 246 38.98 -15.95 -37.25
C TRP A 246 38.91 -16.92 -38.45
N ASP A 247 39.34 -18.17 -38.21
CA ASP A 247 39.13 -19.25 -39.19
C ASP A 247 37.69 -19.75 -39.06
N VAL A 248 36.85 -19.33 -40.01
CA VAL A 248 35.42 -19.67 -40.05
C VAL A 248 35.24 -21.13 -40.39
N PRO A 249 34.65 -21.98 -39.55
CA PRO A 249 34.37 -23.37 -39.91
C PRO A 249 33.34 -23.48 -41.03
N GLU A 250 33.20 -24.69 -41.62
CA GLU A 250 32.21 -24.96 -42.66
C GLU A 250 30.79 -24.68 -42.18
N GLY A 251 29.95 -23.99 -42.99
CA GLY A 251 28.58 -23.67 -42.66
C GLY A 251 28.25 -22.17 -42.81
N ARG A 252 26.98 -21.89 -42.57
CA ARG A 252 26.49 -20.49 -42.52
C ARG A 252 26.52 -19.97 -41.07
N TRP A 253 27.22 -18.89 -40.91
CA TRP A 253 27.43 -18.25 -39.62
C TRP A 253 26.88 -16.84 -39.63
N THR A 254 26.30 -16.39 -38.52
CA THR A 254 26.04 -14.99 -38.25
C THR A 254 26.96 -14.52 -37.13
N LEU A 255 27.84 -13.55 -37.41
CA LEU A 255 28.57 -12.85 -36.38
C LEU A 255 27.64 -11.86 -35.68
N VAL A 256 27.60 -11.86 -34.36
CA VAL A 256 26.81 -10.91 -33.60
C VAL A 256 27.72 -10.25 -32.59
N ARG A 257 27.84 -8.92 -32.68
CA ARG A 257 28.56 -8.10 -31.69
C ARG A 257 27.56 -7.47 -30.75
N PHE A 258 27.74 -7.69 -29.46
CA PHE A 258 26.97 -7.06 -28.41
C PHE A 258 27.82 -6.00 -27.70
N ALA A 259 27.24 -4.83 -27.43
CA ALA A 259 27.80 -3.79 -26.61
C ALA A 259 26.73 -3.17 -25.71
N CYS A 260 27.14 -2.51 -24.64
CA CYS A 260 26.21 -1.67 -23.90
C CYS A 260 26.62 -0.21 -23.96
N VAL A 261 25.60 0.67 -23.94
CA VAL A 261 25.75 2.11 -24.01
C VAL A 261 24.90 2.78 -22.95
N ILE A 262 25.27 3.97 -22.51
CA ILE A 262 24.44 4.78 -21.62
C ILE A 262 23.14 5.12 -22.36
N MET A 263 22.02 5.07 -21.66
CA MET A 263 20.72 5.45 -22.17
C MET A 263 20.64 6.96 -22.34
N GLU A 264 20.32 7.41 -23.56
CA GLU A 264 20.19 8.84 -23.90
C GLU A 264 19.14 9.52 -23.02
N GLY A 265 19.46 10.71 -22.49
CA GLY A 265 18.56 11.48 -21.62
C GLY A 265 18.54 11.01 -20.15
N HIS A 266 19.35 10.01 -19.81
CA HIS A 266 19.42 9.42 -18.47
C HIS A 266 20.80 9.59 -17.80
N GLU A 267 21.58 10.58 -18.20
CA GLU A 267 22.94 10.82 -17.70
C GLU A 267 23.02 11.23 -16.23
N TYR A 268 21.89 11.67 -15.68
CA TYR A 268 21.71 12.03 -14.27
C TYR A 268 21.10 10.91 -13.41
N ASP A 269 20.57 9.88 -14.05
CA ASP A 269 19.93 8.74 -13.39
C ASP A 269 21.00 7.72 -12.98
N VAL A 270 20.77 7.00 -11.89
CA VAL A 270 21.68 5.96 -11.39
C VAL A 270 21.33 4.60 -12.00
N ASP A 271 22.34 3.82 -12.40
CA ASP A 271 22.17 2.45 -12.86
C ASP A 271 21.72 1.54 -11.68
N ILE A 272 20.43 1.25 -11.65
CA ILE A 272 19.78 0.44 -10.60
C ILE A 272 20.16 -1.04 -10.65
N LEU A 273 20.75 -1.50 -11.75
CA LEU A 273 21.23 -2.88 -11.88
C LEU A 273 22.65 -3.02 -11.33
N HIS A 274 23.35 -1.91 -11.06
CA HIS A 274 24.73 -1.88 -10.63
C HIS A 274 24.87 -1.46 -9.15
N GLU A 275 25.12 -2.44 -8.28
CA GLU A 275 25.22 -2.21 -6.82
C GLU A 275 26.18 -1.07 -6.44
N LYS A 276 27.34 -0.98 -7.12
CA LYS A 276 28.34 0.06 -6.85
C LYS A 276 27.88 1.46 -7.27
N ALA A 277 27.10 1.58 -8.32
CA ALA A 277 26.51 2.86 -8.73
C ALA A 277 25.54 3.38 -7.67
N VAL A 278 24.73 2.49 -7.11
CA VAL A 278 23.82 2.83 -6.00
C VAL A 278 24.58 3.20 -4.72
N GLU A 279 25.68 2.50 -4.40
CA GLU A 279 26.57 2.84 -3.29
C GLU A 279 27.20 4.23 -3.50
N ALA A 280 27.77 4.51 -4.68
CA ALA A 280 28.37 5.80 -5.00
C ALA A 280 27.35 6.96 -4.90
N TYR A 281 26.13 6.73 -5.34
CA TYR A 281 25.05 7.69 -5.19
C TYR A 281 24.70 7.96 -3.73
N PHE A 282 24.59 6.91 -2.92
CA PHE A 282 24.31 7.05 -1.49
C PHE A 282 25.43 7.79 -0.75
N GLU A 283 26.70 7.50 -1.06
CA GLU A 283 27.86 8.21 -0.51
C GLU A 283 27.85 9.71 -0.88
N ARG A 284 27.27 10.07 -2.00
CA ARG A 284 27.17 11.48 -2.40
C ARG A 284 25.91 12.16 -1.90
N MET A 285 24.72 11.57 -2.12
CA MET A 285 23.42 12.14 -1.76
C MET A 285 23.05 11.83 -0.31
N GLY A 286 23.00 10.56 0.03
CA GLY A 286 22.57 10.09 1.35
C GLY A 286 23.46 10.63 2.46
N LYS A 287 24.80 10.56 2.26
CA LYS A 287 25.76 11.08 3.23
C LYS A 287 25.64 12.59 3.39
N ALA A 288 25.43 13.36 2.31
CA ALA A 288 25.25 14.81 2.42
C ALA A 288 24.01 15.17 3.26
N LEU A 289 22.91 14.41 3.11
CA LEU A 289 21.70 14.60 3.92
C LEU A 289 21.90 14.16 5.38
N LEU A 290 22.67 13.10 5.63
CA LEU A 290 23.07 12.67 6.97
C LEU A 290 23.95 13.69 7.67
N ASP A 291 24.93 14.27 6.96
CA ASP A 291 25.79 15.32 7.47
C ASP A 291 24.98 16.59 7.83
N ASP A 292 23.95 16.92 7.03
CA ASP A 292 23.01 18.00 7.34
C ASP A 292 22.12 17.70 8.57
N ALA A 293 21.72 16.47 8.74
CA ALA A 293 20.92 16.04 9.90
C ALA A 293 21.76 16.03 11.19
N GLY A 294 23.05 15.70 11.10
CA GLY A 294 23.94 15.61 12.25
C GLY A 294 23.35 14.75 13.37
N PRO A 295 23.18 15.29 14.60
CA PRO A 295 22.64 14.53 15.72
C PRO A 295 21.16 14.19 15.60
N LEU A 296 20.45 14.70 14.62
CA LEU A 296 19.05 14.40 14.33
C LEU A 296 18.89 13.16 13.46
N ALA A 297 19.96 12.63 12.87
CA ALA A 297 19.96 11.37 12.15
C ALA A 297 19.63 10.20 13.11
N GLY A 298 18.66 9.37 12.75
CA GLY A 298 18.13 8.29 13.59
C GLY A 298 17.14 8.75 14.67
N LYS A 299 16.99 10.04 14.91
CA LYS A 299 16.08 10.64 15.90
C LYS A 299 14.87 11.30 15.24
N THR A 300 15.10 12.34 14.48
CA THR A 300 14.11 13.13 13.72
C THR A 300 14.08 12.71 12.26
N LEU A 301 15.24 12.70 11.59
CA LEU A 301 15.40 12.03 10.31
C LEU A 301 15.50 10.53 10.55
N THR A 302 14.40 9.83 10.39
CA THR A 302 14.26 8.39 10.72
C THR A 302 14.28 7.48 9.51
N HIS A 303 13.98 8.01 8.33
CA HIS A 303 13.88 7.24 7.09
C HIS A 303 14.47 7.99 5.91
N PHE A 304 14.99 7.21 4.94
CA PHE A 304 15.07 7.64 3.56
C PHE A 304 14.02 6.92 2.71
N TYR A 305 13.66 7.54 1.60
CA TYR A 305 12.59 7.13 0.72
C TYR A 305 13.00 7.20 -0.75
N SER A 306 12.39 6.38 -1.56
CA SER A 306 12.30 6.52 -3.01
C SER A 306 10.87 6.26 -3.45
N VAL A 307 10.35 7.13 -4.27
CA VAL A 307 9.02 7.02 -4.88
C VAL A 307 8.97 5.82 -5.85
N SER A 308 7.79 5.50 -6.35
CA SER A 308 7.57 4.54 -7.43
C SER A 308 8.56 4.77 -8.58
N TRP A 309 9.12 3.68 -9.13
CA TRP A 309 10.10 3.80 -10.20
C TRP A 309 9.42 4.20 -11.53
N GLU A 310 9.76 5.37 -12.05
CA GLU A 310 9.29 5.89 -13.33
C GLU A 310 10.45 6.29 -14.27
N GLY A 311 11.68 5.98 -13.87
CA GLY A 311 12.91 6.30 -14.58
C GLY A 311 13.25 5.33 -15.71
N ALA A 312 14.55 5.27 -16.03
CA ALA A 312 15.07 4.39 -17.07
C ALA A 312 14.73 2.91 -16.82
N ALA A 313 14.53 2.19 -17.91
CA ALA A 313 14.42 0.73 -17.91
C ALA A 313 15.69 0.12 -18.54
N PRO A 314 16.79 -0.01 -17.79
CA PRO A 314 18.04 -0.52 -18.31
C PRO A 314 17.90 -1.98 -18.68
N THR A 315 18.50 -2.35 -19.82
CA THR A 315 18.50 -3.74 -20.31
C THR A 315 19.86 -4.41 -20.13
N TRP A 316 20.84 -3.70 -19.61
CA TRP A 316 22.17 -4.22 -19.28
C TRP A 316 22.85 -3.35 -18.23
N SER A 317 23.95 -3.88 -17.65
CA SER A 317 24.81 -3.18 -16.74
C SER A 317 26.23 -3.74 -16.77
N LEU A 318 27.20 -3.01 -16.26
CA LEU A 318 28.58 -3.48 -16.17
C LEU A 318 28.68 -4.71 -15.25
N GLY A 319 29.17 -5.82 -15.80
CA GLY A 319 29.30 -7.09 -15.07
C GLY A 319 27.97 -7.84 -14.86
N PHE A 320 26.97 -7.55 -15.68
CA PHE A 320 25.67 -8.24 -15.66
C PHE A 320 25.81 -9.75 -15.90
N GLU A 321 26.75 -10.18 -16.74
CA GLU A 321 27.02 -11.60 -17.03
C GLU A 321 27.32 -12.38 -15.74
N ARG A 322 28.15 -11.82 -14.86
CA ARG A 322 28.50 -12.45 -13.57
C ARG A 322 27.27 -12.54 -12.65
N GLN A 323 26.39 -11.55 -12.69
CA GLN A 323 25.15 -11.59 -11.91
C GLN A 323 24.17 -12.60 -12.51
N PHE A 324 24.08 -12.66 -13.84
CA PHE A 324 23.28 -13.67 -14.50
C PHE A 324 23.74 -15.09 -14.09
N GLU A 325 25.04 -15.37 -14.20
CA GLU A 325 25.59 -16.65 -13.80
C GLU A 325 25.33 -16.96 -12.31
N ARG A 326 25.52 -15.97 -11.44
CA ARG A 326 25.21 -16.09 -10.00
C ARG A 326 23.74 -16.46 -9.74
N TYR A 327 22.81 -15.81 -10.39
CA TYR A 327 21.37 -16.03 -10.17
C TYR A 327 20.83 -17.24 -10.93
N ARG A 328 21.30 -17.47 -12.14
CA ARG A 328 20.75 -18.51 -13.03
C ARG A 328 21.58 -19.82 -12.98
N GLY A 329 22.85 -19.75 -12.61
CA GLY A 329 23.72 -20.92 -12.47
C GLY A 329 24.32 -21.43 -13.78
N TYR A 330 24.29 -20.62 -14.84
CA TYR A 330 24.96 -20.86 -16.12
C TYR A 330 25.36 -19.52 -16.78
N ALA A 331 26.37 -19.55 -17.66
CA ALA A 331 26.85 -18.39 -18.37
C ALA A 331 25.91 -18.00 -19.52
N PRO A 332 25.60 -16.71 -19.73
CA PRO A 332 24.63 -16.29 -20.73
C PRO A 332 25.14 -16.32 -22.17
N GLN A 333 26.48 -16.36 -22.41
CA GLN A 333 27.10 -16.14 -23.72
C GLN A 333 26.52 -17.01 -24.82
N ALA A 334 26.32 -18.32 -24.57
CA ALA A 334 25.77 -19.23 -25.56
C ALA A 334 24.34 -18.86 -26.02
N TYR A 335 23.63 -18.07 -25.24
CA TYR A 335 22.22 -17.73 -25.49
C TYR A 335 22.00 -16.26 -25.83
N LEU A 336 23.02 -15.39 -25.73
CA LEU A 336 22.88 -13.96 -26.09
C LEU A 336 22.30 -13.71 -27.50
N PRO A 337 22.57 -14.55 -28.54
CA PRO A 337 21.95 -14.35 -29.87
C PRO A 337 20.42 -14.33 -29.84
N VAL A 338 19.79 -14.88 -28.78
CA VAL A 338 18.32 -14.76 -28.58
C VAL A 338 17.90 -13.31 -28.46
N LEU A 339 18.72 -12.46 -27.81
CA LEU A 339 18.45 -11.02 -27.64
C LEU A 339 18.61 -10.25 -28.97
N ALA A 340 19.25 -10.85 -29.97
CA ALA A 340 19.31 -10.36 -31.34
C ALA A 340 18.18 -10.95 -32.21
N GLY A 341 17.17 -11.57 -31.62
CA GLY A 341 16.02 -12.14 -32.32
C GLY A 341 16.27 -13.52 -32.93
N MET A 342 17.38 -14.21 -32.60
CA MET A 342 17.67 -15.55 -33.13
C MET A 342 17.01 -16.62 -32.25
N THR A 343 16.61 -17.73 -32.86
CA THR A 343 16.21 -18.93 -32.13
C THR A 343 17.46 -19.80 -31.88
N VAL A 344 17.86 -19.97 -30.63
CA VAL A 344 18.99 -20.82 -30.23
C VAL A 344 18.47 -22.19 -29.81
N GLU A 345 19.02 -23.27 -30.38
CA GLU A 345 18.64 -24.67 -30.20
C GLU A 345 17.15 -24.92 -30.55
N SER A 346 16.22 -24.33 -29.81
CA SER A 346 14.79 -24.43 -30.03
C SER A 346 14.03 -23.21 -29.50
N PRO A 347 12.79 -22.97 -29.93
CA PRO A 347 11.95 -21.91 -29.36
C PRO A 347 11.80 -22.04 -27.84
N GLY A 348 11.62 -23.27 -27.33
CA GLY A 348 11.46 -23.54 -25.91
C GLY A 348 12.71 -23.22 -25.08
N VAL A 349 13.91 -23.44 -25.60
CA VAL A 349 15.18 -23.05 -24.97
C VAL A 349 15.32 -21.53 -24.98
N SER A 350 15.05 -20.91 -26.14
CA SER A 350 15.12 -19.45 -26.29
C SER A 350 14.15 -18.73 -25.33
N ASP A 351 12.92 -19.21 -25.19
CA ASP A 351 11.92 -18.64 -24.27
C ASP A 351 12.38 -18.74 -22.79
N ARG A 352 12.99 -19.87 -22.42
CA ARG A 352 13.54 -20.07 -21.06
C ARG A 352 14.71 -19.13 -20.78
N PHE A 353 15.58 -18.91 -21.78
CA PHE A 353 16.67 -17.95 -21.64
C PHE A 353 16.14 -16.52 -21.49
N LEU A 354 15.18 -16.09 -22.34
CA LEU A 354 14.55 -14.78 -22.22
C LEU A 354 13.95 -14.57 -20.82
N ARG A 355 13.23 -15.57 -20.31
CA ARG A 355 12.70 -15.50 -18.94
C ARG A 355 13.84 -15.37 -17.90
N ASP A 356 14.91 -16.14 -18.02
CA ASP A 356 16.04 -16.07 -17.10
C ASP A 356 16.78 -14.72 -17.20
N TYR A 357 16.92 -14.16 -18.40
CA TYR A 357 17.46 -12.83 -18.62
C TYR A 357 16.61 -11.76 -17.95
N HIS A 358 15.32 -11.74 -18.24
CA HIS A 358 14.39 -10.79 -17.64
C HIS A 358 14.33 -10.92 -16.11
N LYS A 359 14.25 -12.13 -15.59
CA LYS A 359 14.26 -12.33 -14.15
C LYS A 359 15.58 -11.88 -13.51
N THR A 360 16.70 -11.95 -14.21
CA THR A 360 17.99 -11.46 -13.70
C THR A 360 17.99 -9.94 -13.61
N LEU A 361 17.45 -9.23 -14.60
CA LEU A 361 17.26 -7.77 -14.52
C LEU A 361 16.42 -7.42 -13.29
N GLY A 362 15.30 -8.10 -13.07
CA GLY A 362 14.46 -7.89 -11.89
C GLY A 362 15.17 -8.20 -10.57
N ASP A 363 15.91 -9.31 -10.49
CA ASP A 363 16.66 -9.71 -9.29
C ASP A 363 17.81 -8.70 -8.98
N CYS A 364 18.48 -8.18 -10.02
CA CYS A 364 19.47 -7.11 -9.84
C CYS A 364 18.81 -5.84 -9.32
N PHE A 365 17.76 -5.36 -9.97
CA PHE A 365 17.04 -4.15 -9.52
C PHE A 365 16.61 -4.29 -8.06
N MET A 366 15.97 -5.39 -7.71
CA MET A 366 15.50 -5.65 -6.36
C MET A 366 16.62 -5.62 -5.31
N ASN A 367 17.72 -6.35 -5.58
CA ASN A 367 18.77 -6.53 -4.59
C ASN A 367 19.84 -5.45 -4.64
N HIS A 368 20.24 -4.97 -5.83
CA HIS A 368 21.32 -3.99 -6.00
C HIS A 368 20.83 -2.55 -5.78
N CYS A 369 19.53 -2.28 -5.96
CA CYS A 369 18.94 -0.98 -5.64
C CYS A 369 18.23 -1.02 -4.28
N TYR A 370 17.02 -1.56 -4.19
CA TYR A 370 16.21 -1.49 -2.96
C TYR A 370 16.86 -2.23 -1.77
N GLY A 371 17.38 -3.43 -2.01
CA GLY A 371 18.10 -4.19 -0.98
C GLY A 371 19.34 -3.46 -0.49
N LYS A 372 20.10 -2.88 -1.41
CA LYS A 372 21.33 -2.11 -1.10
C LYS A 372 20.99 -0.81 -0.37
N LEU A 373 20.01 -0.05 -0.82
CA LEU A 373 19.59 1.18 -0.13
C LEU A 373 19.11 0.90 1.29
N ARG A 374 18.35 -0.18 1.50
CA ARG A 374 17.97 -0.61 2.85
C ARG A 374 19.20 -0.92 3.71
N GLU A 375 20.16 -1.67 3.17
CA GLU A 375 21.41 -2.00 3.88
C GLU A 375 22.16 -0.73 4.29
N LEU A 376 22.34 0.22 3.36
CA LEU A 376 23.02 1.48 3.60
C LEU A 376 22.29 2.36 4.64
N CYS A 377 20.97 2.49 4.52
CA CYS A 377 20.15 3.20 5.51
C CYS A 377 20.30 2.59 6.90
N ASN A 378 20.18 1.26 7.01
CA ASN A 378 20.27 0.57 8.29
C ASN A 378 21.68 0.72 8.92
N ARG A 379 22.75 0.70 8.14
CA ARG A 379 24.11 1.02 8.62
C ARG A 379 24.21 2.45 9.17
N ALA A 380 23.48 3.39 8.56
CA ALA A 380 23.41 4.78 9.02
C ALA A 380 22.41 5.02 10.18
N GLY A 381 21.78 3.96 10.72
CA GLY A 381 20.79 4.07 11.79
C GLY A 381 19.41 4.54 11.34
N LEU A 382 19.18 4.61 10.02
CA LEU A 382 17.89 4.96 9.43
C LEU A 382 17.18 3.70 8.93
N LYS A 383 15.89 3.85 8.61
CA LYS A 383 15.08 2.86 7.92
C LYS A 383 14.88 3.26 6.45
N TRP A 384 14.55 2.26 5.65
CA TRP A 384 14.26 2.42 4.24
C TRP A 384 12.79 2.11 3.94
N HIS A 385 12.14 2.95 3.15
CA HIS A 385 10.84 2.64 2.56
C HIS A 385 10.74 3.14 1.12
N SER A 386 9.91 2.48 0.33
CA SER A 386 9.64 2.84 -1.05
C SER A 386 8.34 2.17 -1.51
N GLU A 387 7.75 2.71 -2.54
CA GLU A 387 6.65 2.08 -3.27
C GLU A 387 7.16 1.01 -4.24
N SER A 388 8.18 0.32 -3.88
CA SER A 388 8.98 -0.69 -4.58
C SER A 388 8.37 -1.22 -5.87
N GLY A 389 8.85 -0.69 -6.99
CA GLY A 389 8.41 -1.15 -8.27
C GLY A 389 6.99 -0.76 -8.66
N GLY A 390 6.39 0.26 -8.07
CA GLY A 390 5.05 0.80 -8.26
C GLY A 390 4.19 0.23 -9.40
N PRO A 391 2.89 0.25 -9.27
CA PRO A 391 1.97 -0.34 -10.23
C PRO A 391 2.05 0.30 -11.62
N TRP A 392 2.68 1.46 -11.72
CA TRP A 392 2.67 2.32 -12.89
C TRP A 392 3.74 2.00 -13.90
N ASN A 393 4.86 1.40 -13.48
CA ASN A 393 5.98 1.20 -14.39
C ASN A 393 5.99 -0.17 -15.07
N ARG A 394 5.03 -0.37 -15.96
CA ARG A 394 5.04 -1.47 -16.93
C ARG A 394 6.17 -1.37 -17.96
N LYS A 395 6.96 -0.28 -17.94
CA LYS A 395 8.07 -0.04 -18.86
C LYS A 395 9.40 -0.60 -18.37
N ILE A 396 9.51 -0.99 -17.10
CA ILE A 396 10.61 -1.86 -16.71
C ILE A 396 10.34 -3.19 -17.41
N PRO A 397 11.19 -3.62 -18.37
CA PRO A 397 10.91 -4.78 -19.24
C PRO A 397 10.49 -6.01 -18.49
N ASP A 398 10.72 -6.04 -17.17
CA ASP A 398 10.77 -7.24 -16.38
C ASP A 398 9.88 -7.26 -15.15
N PHE A 399 8.95 -6.32 -15.04
CA PHE A 399 7.83 -6.48 -14.13
C PHE A 399 7.04 -7.77 -14.39
N GLN A 400 7.09 -8.30 -15.61
CA GLN A 400 6.48 -9.59 -15.93
C GLN A 400 7.20 -10.76 -15.25
N HIS A 401 8.46 -10.56 -14.81
CA HIS A 401 9.30 -11.61 -14.21
C HIS A 401 9.90 -11.19 -12.85
N ALA A 402 9.71 -9.93 -12.45
CA ALA A 402 10.11 -9.45 -11.13
C ALA A 402 9.13 -9.92 -10.05
N ASP A 403 9.65 -10.27 -8.89
CA ASP A 403 8.85 -10.70 -7.75
C ASP A 403 8.46 -9.47 -6.91
N GLN A 404 7.29 -8.88 -7.17
CA GLN A 404 6.82 -7.69 -6.47
C GLN A 404 6.75 -7.88 -4.95
N LEU A 405 6.38 -9.06 -4.47
CA LEU A 405 6.34 -9.34 -3.03
C LEU A 405 7.74 -9.26 -2.41
N ALA A 406 8.76 -9.77 -3.13
CA ALA A 406 10.15 -9.68 -2.70
C ALA A 406 10.68 -8.23 -2.77
N PHE A 407 10.32 -7.46 -3.80
CA PHE A 407 10.64 -6.03 -3.87
C PHE A 407 10.13 -5.28 -2.64
N LEU A 408 8.85 -5.46 -2.29
CA LEU A 408 8.25 -4.88 -1.08
C LEU A 408 8.94 -5.38 0.18
N GLY A 409 9.33 -6.66 0.23
CA GLY A 409 10.07 -7.26 1.33
C GLY A 409 11.46 -6.67 1.55
N ARG A 410 12.05 -5.98 0.56
CA ARG A 410 13.33 -5.25 0.68
C ARG A 410 13.19 -3.93 1.44
N ASN A 411 12.00 -3.55 1.88
CA ASN A 411 11.77 -2.38 2.71
C ASN A 411 11.70 -2.73 4.20
N ASP A 412 12.03 -1.78 5.07
CA ASP A 412 11.72 -1.84 6.51
C ASP A 412 10.24 -1.50 6.76
N MET A 413 9.65 -0.70 5.86
CA MET A 413 8.24 -0.34 5.82
C MET A 413 7.74 -0.48 4.39
N PRO A 414 7.20 -1.65 3.99
CA PRO A 414 6.58 -1.84 2.69
C PRO A 414 5.47 -0.82 2.45
N GLN A 415 5.48 -0.18 1.29
CA GLN A 415 4.52 0.87 0.96
C GLN A 415 3.81 0.56 -0.35
N GLY A 416 2.50 0.75 -0.36
CA GLY A 416 1.66 0.73 -1.55
C GLY A 416 1.10 2.10 -1.84
N GLU A 417 0.04 2.12 -2.63
CA GLU A 417 -0.59 3.35 -3.09
C GLU A 417 -2.08 3.12 -3.31
N PHE A 418 -2.94 4.05 -2.91
CA PHE A 418 -4.33 4.04 -3.32
C PHE A 418 -4.85 5.42 -3.73
N TRP A 419 -5.74 5.38 -4.70
CA TRP A 419 -6.33 6.54 -5.34
C TRP A 419 -7.78 6.73 -4.92
N TYR A 420 -8.17 7.97 -4.70
CA TYR A 420 -9.54 8.37 -4.42
C TYR A 420 -10.21 8.86 -5.71
N PRO A 421 -11.43 8.46 -6.03
CA PRO A 421 -12.29 7.44 -5.38
C PRO A 421 -12.03 6.01 -5.85
N THR A 422 -10.98 5.77 -6.60
CA THR A 422 -10.64 4.45 -7.11
C THR A 422 -9.71 3.74 -6.12
N ARG A 423 -10.12 2.60 -5.62
CA ARG A 423 -9.39 1.79 -4.67
C ARG A 423 -8.15 1.18 -5.30
N GLY A 424 -7.04 1.23 -4.60
CA GLY A 424 -5.71 0.87 -5.08
C GLY A 424 -5.13 -0.43 -4.53
N LEU A 425 -3.82 -0.51 -4.53
CA LEU A 425 -2.98 -1.67 -4.29
C LEU A 425 -2.50 -1.72 -2.83
N ASN A 426 -3.41 -2.01 -1.91
CA ASN A 426 -3.09 -2.02 -0.49
C ASN A 426 -2.73 -3.41 0.05
N ARG A 427 -3.21 -4.48 -0.57
CA ARG A 427 -2.91 -5.85 -0.11
C ARG A 427 -1.46 -6.28 -0.29
N PRO A 428 -0.76 -5.99 -1.42
CA PRO A 428 0.64 -6.40 -1.58
C PRO A 428 1.57 -5.90 -0.48
N PRO A 429 1.60 -4.61 -0.08
CA PRO A 429 2.44 -4.16 1.03
C PRO A 429 2.05 -4.79 2.37
N ALA A 430 0.76 -5.02 2.63
CA ALA A 430 0.31 -5.71 3.83
C ALA A 430 0.79 -7.17 3.87
N MET A 431 0.63 -7.92 2.76
CA MET A 431 1.14 -9.29 2.63
C MET A 431 2.66 -9.34 2.79
N ALA A 432 3.40 -8.42 2.14
CA ALA A 432 4.84 -8.32 2.31
C ALA A 432 5.22 -8.07 3.78
N ALA A 433 4.50 -7.17 4.47
CA ALA A 433 4.71 -6.94 5.90
C ALA A 433 4.50 -8.22 6.72
N HIS A 434 3.44 -8.98 6.44
CA HIS A 434 3.15 -10.24 7.14
C HIS A 434 4.22 -11.30 6.89
N VAL A 435 4.56 -11.56 5.62
CA VAL A 435 5.43 -12.71 5.27
C VAL A 435 6.93 -12.41 5.44
N TYR A 436 7.34 -11.14 5.46
CA TYR A 436 8.71 -10.71 5.77
C TYR A 436 8.88 -10.20 7.21
N GLY A 437 7.84 -10.24 8.04
CA GLY A 437 7.88 -9.86 9.46
C GLY A 437 8.10 -8.37 9.68
N ARG A 438 7.45 -7.51 8.88
CA ARG A 438 7.51 -6.06 9.06
C ARG A 438 6.35 -5.57 9.93
N PRO A 439 6.58 -4.64 10.87
CA PRO A 439 5.53 -4.18 11.77
C PRO A 439 4.54 -3.22 11.09
N LEU A 440 4.98 -2.53 10.03
CA LEU A 440 4.20 -1.54 9.33
C LEU A 440 3.97 -1.95 7.88
N ALA A 441 2.73 -1.75 7.44
CA ALA A 441 2.32 -1.75 6.05
C ALA A 441 1.82 -0.34 5.73
N ALA A 442 2.61 0.42 4.97
CA ALA A 442 2.31 1.79 4.65
C ALA A 442 1.61 1.92 3.29
N THR A 443 1.03 3.10 3.05
CA THR A 443 0.49 3.45 1.75
C THR A 443 0.58 4.95 1.50
N GLU A 444 0.95 5.34 0.27
CA GLU A 444 0.59 6.64 -0.26
C GLU A 444 -0.93 6.71 -0.30
N SER A 445 -1.53 7.72 0.34
CA SER A 445 -2.94 7.66 0.68
C SER A 445 -3.72 8.80 0.05
N PHE A 446 -4.90 8.45 -0.49
CA PHE A 446 -5.86 9.41 -1.04
C PHE A 446 -5.39 10.16 -2.28
N THR A 447 -4.49 9.59 -3.07
CA THR A 447 -4.06 10.22 -4.33
C THR A 447 -5.26 10.47 -5.24
N HIS A 448 -5.34 11.66 -5.81
CA HIS A 448 -6.45 12.10 -6.65
C HIS A 448 -5.93 12.89 -7.85
N MET A 449 -6.47 12.63 -9.05
CA MET A 449 -5.99 13.26 -10.30
C MET A 449 -7.12 13.84 -11.16
N ARG A 450 -8.29 14.12 -10.59
CA ARG A 450 -9.40 14.71 -11.35
C ARG A 450 -9.60 16.18 -10.99
N GLN A 451 -10.69 16.50 -10.32
CA GLN A 451 -10.93 17.88 -9.85
C GLN A 451 -10.28 18.08 -8.49
N HIS A 452 -9.40 19.05 -8.39
CA HIS A 452 -8.77 19.42 -7.13
C HIS A 452 -9.83 19.94 -6.13
N TRP A 453 -9.54 19.80 -4.85
CA TRP A 453 -10.34 20.31 -3.72
C TRP A 453 -11.80 19.85 -3.69
N CYS A 454 -12.16 18.72 -4.32
CA CYS A 454 -13.50 18.13 -4.20
C CYS A 454 -13.61 17.10 -3.07
N ALA A 455 -12.50 16.65 -2.53
CA ALA A 455 -12.45 15.67 -1.45
C ALA A 455 -12.67 16.31 -0.08
N TYR A 456 -13.39 15.62 0.79
CA TYR A 456 -13.68 16.02 2.16
C TYR A 456 -13.78 14.79 3.07
N PRO A 457 -13.72 14.97 4.40
CA PRO A 457 -13.58 13.86 5.34
C PRO A 457 -14.52 12.68 5.15
N ALA A 458 -15.84 12.92 5.03
CA ALA A 458 -16.82 11.85 4.85
C ALA A 458 -16.66 11.10 3.51
N ALA A 459 -16.22 11.81 2.45
CA ALA A 459 -16.08 11.22 1.12
C ALA A 459 -14.87 10.27 1.02
N ILE A 460 -13.78 10.57 1.71
CA ILE A 460 -12.55 9.75 1.66
C ILE A 460 -12.53 8.61 2.68
N LYS A 461 -13.41 8.65 3.70
CA LYS A 461 -13.47 7.63 4.75
C LYS A 461 -13.67 6.20 4.22
N PRO A 462 -14.57 5.93 3.25
CA PRO A 462 -14.77 4.57 2.74
C PRO A 462 -13.51 3.96 2.11
N ASP A 463 -12.68 4.78 1.45
CA ASP A 463 -11.42 4.30 0.86
C ASP A 463 -10.37 4.03 1.94
N ALA A 464 -10.35 4.84 3.01
CA ALA A 464 -9.53 4.56 4.19
C ALA A 464 -9.93 3.24 4.87
N ASP A 465 -11.23 3.03 5.10
CA ASP A 465 -11.77 1.80 5.71
C ASP A 465 -11.41 0.58 4.90
N ALA A 466 -11.46 0.72 3.60
CA ALA A 466 -11.10 -0.33 2.68
C ALA A 466 -9.60 -0.65 2.73
N ALA A 467 -8.73 0.36 2.81
CA ALA A 467 -7.29 0.18 2.95
C ALA A 467 -6.95 -0.51 4.29
N PHE A 468 -7.65 -0.15 5.38
CA PHE A 468 -7.53 -0.85 6.66
C PHE A 468 -7.94 -2.32 6.56
N CYS A 469 -9.05 -2.64 5.90
CA CYS A 469 -9.47 -4.03 5.67
C CYS A 469 -8.51 -4.81 4.76
N ASP A 470 -7.75 -4.13 3.89
CA ASP A 470 -6.69 -4.73 3.08
C ASP A 470 -5.41 -5.00 3.88
N GLY A 471 -5.28 -4.49 5.13
CA GLY A 471 -4.16 -4.74 6.03
C GLY A 471 -3.18 -3.57 6.21
N VAL A 472 -3.45 -2.42 5.58
CA VAL A 472 -2.66 -1.20 5.82
C VAL A 472 -2.83 -0.76 7.28
N ASN A 473 -1.73 -0.33 7.90
CA ASN A 473 -1.72 0.17 9.27
C ASN A 473 -0.88 1.45 9.44
N HIS A 474 -0.46 2.08 8.32
CA HIS A 474 0.24 3.36 8.33
C HIS A 474 -0.08 4.16 7.07
N PHE A 475 -0.80 5.29 7.24
CA PHE A 475 -1.09 6.22 6.15
C PHE A 475 -0.04 7.31 6.05
N ILE A 476 0.40 7.57 4.81
CA ILE A 476 1.19 8.74 4.43
C ILE A 476 0.31 9.54 3.46
N TRP A 477 -0.28 10.61 3.95
CA TRP A 477 -1.30 11.38 3.19
C TRP A 477 -0.67 12.09 1.99
N HIS A 478 -1.17 11.85 0.81
CA HIS A 478 -0.79 12.55 -0.40
C HIS A 478 -1.90 13.54 -0.79
N THR A 479 -1.78 14.88 -0.49
CA THR A 479 -0.51 15.54 -0.22
C THR A 479 -0.68 16.80 0.64
N PHE A 480 0.37 17.20 1.33
CA PHE A 480 0.53 18.51 1.97
C PHE A 480 1.58 19.31 1.19
N SER A 481 1.14 20.27 0.36
CA SER A 481 2.05 21.14 -0.37
C SER A 481 2.44 22.34 0.48
N ALA A 482 3.72 22.67 0.55
CA ALA A 482 4.17 23.93 1.12
C ALA A 482 3.70 25.08 0.22
N SER A 483 2.98 26.03 0.80
CA SER A 483 2.37 27.14 0.05
C SER A 483 2.50 28.46 0.82
N PRO A 484 3.60 29.21 0.62
CA PRO A 484 3.77 30.52 1.20
C PRO A 484 2.60 31.47 0.87
N PRO A 485 2.25 32.41 1.78
CA PRO A 485 1.05 33.27 1.67
C PRO A 485 0.97 34.11 0.40
N GLU A 486 2.10 34.50 -0.20
CA GLU A 486 2.15 35.31 -1.44
C GLU A 486 1.53 34.62 -2.66
N PHE A 487 1.36 33.29 -2.59
CA PHE A 487 0.71 32.52 -3.66
C PHE A 487 -0.83 32.52 -3.56
N GLY A 488 -1.40 33.15 -2.52
CA GLY A 488 -2.85 33.22 -2.31
C GLY A 488 -3.48 31.90 -1.89
N LYS A 489 -4.79 31.72 -2.15
CA LYS A 489 -5.52 30.48 -1.85
C LYS A 489 -6.30 30.01 -3.09
N PRO A 490 -6.38 28.72 -3.35
CA PRO A 490 -5.80 27.60 -2.61
C PRO A 490 -4.26 27.50 -2.61
N GLY A 491 -3.53 28.33 -3.39
CA GLY A 491 -2.08 28.47 -3.33
C GLY A 491 -1.30 27.48 -4.19
N ILE A 492 -0.05 27.21 -3.82
CA ILE A 492 0.79 26.23 -4.51
C ILE A 492 0.33 24.82 -4.15
N GLU A 493 0.11 24.02 -5.20
CA GLU A 493 -0.25 22.61 -5.06
C GLU A 493 0.49 21.73 -6.06
N TYR A 494 0.74 20.49 -5.66
CA TYR A 494 1.14 19.43 -6.56
C TYR A 494 -0.06 19.03 -7.43
N PHE A 495 0.19 18.60 -8.67
CA PHE A 495 -0.88 18.31 -9.63
C PHE A 495 -1.74 17.09 -9.27
N ALA A 496 -1.24 16.20 -8.43
CA ALA A 496 -1.95 15.03 -7.93
C ALA A 496 -2.12 15.12 -6.41
N GLY A 497 -3.09 14.41 -5.87
CA GLY A 497 -3.30 14.27 -4.45
C GLY A 497 -4.58 14.89 -3.93
N THR A 498 -5.01 14.42 -2.77
CA THR A 498 -6.05 15.04 -1.95
C THR A 498 -5.37 16.02 -1.01
N HIS A 499 -5.47 17.32 -1.32
CA HIS A 499 -4.76 18.36 -0.59
C HIS A 499 -5.22 18.46 0.85
N VAL A 500 -4.26 18.58 1.78
CA VAL A 500 -4.48 18.69 3.22
C VAL A 500 -3.48 19.66 3.85
N ASN A 501 -3.64 20.95 3.58
CA ASN A 501 -2.80 22.01 4.14
C ASN A 501 -3.67 23.17 4.66
N PRO A 502 -3.13 24.21 5.32
CA PRO A 502 -3.89 25.34 5.86
C PRO A 502 -4.72 26.12 4.82
N ASN A 503 -4.48 25.92 3.53
CA ASN A 503 -5.25 26.56 2.46
C ASN A 503 -6.51 25.77 2.05
N VAL A 504 -6.67 24.53 2.55
CA VAL A 504 -7.90 23.75 2.35
C VAL A 504 -8.96 24.25 3.31
N THR A 505 -10.17 24.46 2.81
CA THR A 505 -11.27 25.10 3.58
C THR A 505 -11.60 24.38 4.90
N TRP A 506 -11.54 23.03 4.93
CA TRP A 506 -11.85 22.20 6.10
C TRP A 506 -10.61 21.80 6.94
N PHE A 507 -9.44 22.39 6.67
CA PHE A 507 -8.21 22.00 7.38
C PHE A 507 -8.33 22.19 8.89
N GLU A 508 -8.96 23.28 9.34
CA GLU A 508 -9.14 23.52 10.77
C GLU A 508 -10.05 22.48 11.46
N GLN A 509 -10.95 21.86 10.71
CA GLN A 509 -11.83 20.79 11.18
C GLN A 509 -11.26 19.37 10.94
N ALA A 510 -10.03 19.21 10.40
CA ALA A 510 -9.43 17.89 10.05
C ALA A 510 -9.08 17.01 11.25
N GLY A 511 -8.92 17.59 12.45
CA GLY A 511 -8.45 16.87 13.65
C GLY A 511 -9.17 15.55 13.94
N PRO A 512 -10.52 15.49 13.97
CA PRO A 512 -11.25 14.25 14.23
C PRO A 512 -11.03 13.15 13.19
N LEU A 513 -10.89 13.49 11.90
CA LEU A 513 -10.53 12.52 10.86
C LEU A 513 -9.11 11.95 11.12
N LEU A 514 -8.13 12.80 11.43
CA LEU A 514 -6.77 12.34 11.73
C LEU A 514 -6.74 11.50 13.02
N ALA A 515 -7.55 11.84 14.01
CA ALA A 515 -7.71 11.01 15.21
C ALA A 515 -8.37 9.66 14.90
N TYR A 516 -9.35 9.62 13.98
CA TYR A 516 -9.94 8.40 13.45
C TYR A 516 -8.87 7.50 12.82
N LEU A 517 -8.06 8.04 11.90
CA LEU A 517 -6.96 7.28 11.27
C LEU A 517 -5.97 6.77 12.32
N ALA A 518 -5.60 7.60 13.29
CA ALA A 518 -4.68 7.21 14.36
C ALA A 518 -5.23 6.09 15.25
N ARG A 519 -6.54 6.09 15.58
CA ARG A 519 -7.19 4.98 16.33
C ARG A 519 -7.20 3.69 15.53
N CYS A 520 -7.52 3.76 14.25
CA CYS A 520 -7.48 2.58 13.38
C CYS A 520 -6.05 2.04 13.25
N GLN A 521 -5.05 2.90 13.03
CA GLN A 521 -3.64 2.51 12.98
C GLN A 521 -3.17 1.91 14.30
N LEU A 522 -3.58 2.48 15.45
CA LEU A 522 -3.27 1.91 16.76
C LEU A 522 -3.74 0.47 16.88
N MET A 523 -5.02 0.23 16.58
CA MET A 523 -5.64 -1.09 16.75
C MET A 523 -5.08 -2.11 15.76
N LEU A 524 -4.85 -1.71 14.52
CA LEU A 524 -4.35 -2.60 13.45
C LEU A 524 -2.83 -2.87 13.53
N ARG A 525 -2.10 -2.16 14.40
CA ARG A 525 -0.70 -2.48 14.77
C ARG A 525 -0.61 -3.44 15.95
N GLN A 526 -1.72 -3.72 16.63
CA GLN A 526 -1.71 -4.69 17.73
C GLN A 526 -1.69 -6.13 17.18
N GLY A 527 -1.01 -7.00 17.91
CA GLY A 527 -1.01 -8.43 17.63
C GLY A 527 -0.57 -8.81 16.21
N ARG A 528 -1.11 -9.93 15.70
CA ARG A 528 -0.79 -10.49 14.37
C ARG A 528 -2.04 -10.62 13.52
N PHE A 529 -1.88 -10.46 12.21
CA PHE A 529 -2.94 -10.75 11.25
C PHE A 529 -3.37 -12.22 11.34
N ALA A 530 -4.67 -12.44 11.33
CA ALA A 530 -5.24 -13.78 11.39
C ALA A 530 -5.61 -14.25 9.98
N ALA A 531 -4.77 -15.09 9.39
CA ALA A 531 -5.04 -15.75 8.12
C ALA A 531 -4.98 -17.27 8.28
N ASP A 532 -5.85 -17.98 7.58
CA ASP A 532 -5.89 -19.45 7.59
C ASP A 532 -5.12 -20.05 6.42
N VAL A 533 -4.97 -19.29 5.32
CA VAL A 533 -4.44 -19.75 4.05
C VAL A 533 -3.14 -19.05 3.71
N CYS A 534 -2.14 -19.83 3.37
CA CYS A 534 -0.91 -19.41 2.73
C CYS A 534 -0.98 -19.89 1.27
N CYS A 535 -0.87 -18.99 0.29
CA CYS A 535 -1.02 -19.35 -1.12
C CYS A 535 0.27 -19.14 -1.91
N TYR A 536 0.68 -20.16 -2.67
CA TYR A 536 1.81 -20.13 -3.60
C TYR A 536 1.31 -20.33 -5.03
N THR A 537 1.62 -19.39 -5.93
CA THR A 537 1.11 -19.35 -7.31
C THR A 537 2.17 -19.68 -8.36
N GLY A 538 3.39 -20.00 -7.93
CA GLY A 538 4.54 -20.26 -8.79
C GLY A 538 5.60 -19.16 -8.71
N ASP A 539 6.59 -19.23 -9.58
CA ASP A 539 7.71 -18.27 -9.63
C ASP A 539 7.41 -17.16 -10.65
N LYS A 540 6.31 -16.48 -10.46
CA LYS A 540 5.84 -15.37 -11.31
C LYS A 540 5.62 -14.10 -10.49
N PRO A 541 5.65 -12.93 -11.14
CA PRO A 541 5.35 -11.69 -10.47
C PRO A 541 3.92 -11.70 -9.99
N TYR A 542 3.77 -11.28 -8.76
CA TYR A 542 2.49 -11.05 -8.18
C TYR A 542 1.96 -9.68 -8.61
N LEU A 543 0.99 -9.67 -9.51
CA LEU A 543 0.32 -8.45 -9.99
C LEU A 543 -1.17 -8.51 -9.64
N HIS A 544 -1.53 -8.22 -8.39
CA HIS A 544 -2.93 -8.14 -8.01
C HIS A 544 -3.43 -6.70 -7.96
N TRP A 545 -4.24 -6.35 -8.95
CA TRP A 545 -4.89 -5.06 -9.15
C TRP A 545 -6.30 -4.99 -8.60
N GLY A 546 -6.76 -5.91 -7.77
CA GLY A 546 -8.16 -5.94 -7.41
C GLY A 546 -8.46 -6.48 -6.03
N ARG A 547 -9.54 -5.98 -5.47
CA ARG A 547 -10.23 -6.65 -4.38
C ARG A 547 -10.90 -7.89 -4.93
N GLY A 548 -10.60 -8.99 -4.38
CA GLY A 548 -11.24 -10.23 -4.72
C GLY A 548 -10.64 -11.40 -3.97
N GLU A 549 -11.37 -12.46 -3.96
CA GLU A 549 -11.00 -13.76 -3.42
C GLU A 549 -10.00 -14.49 -4.36
N LYS A 550 -9.55 -13.79 -5.42
CA LYS A 550 -8.64 -14.34 -6.43
C LYS A 550 -7.21 -13.90 -6.16
N TRP A 551 -6.29 -14.83 -6.03
CA TRP A 551 -4.86 -14.61 -5.86
C TRP A 551 -4.05 -14.65 -7.17
N ASN A 552 -4.68 -15.00 -8.29
CA ASN A 552 -4.10 -14.89 -9.63
C ASN A 552 -5.19 -14.56 -10.66
N ALA A 553 -4.79 -14.29 -11.89
CA ALA A 553 -5.72 -13.90 -12.97
C ALA A 553 -6.70 -15.02 -13.34
N ASN A 554 -6.30 -16.27 -13.18
CA ASN A 554 -7.08 -17.45 -13.52
C ASN A 554 -6.89 -18.59 -12.50
N PRO A 555 -7.37 -18.43 -11.26
CA PRO A 555 -7.23 -19.42 -10.21
C PRO A 555 -8.06 -20.67 -10.53
N THR A 556 -7.53 -21.84 -10.16
CA THR A 556 -8.26 -23.09 -10.23
C THR A 556 -8.98 -23.44 -8.93
N LEU A 557 -8.64 -22.74 -7.86
CA LEU A 557 -9.25 -22.84 -6.53
C LEU A 557 -9.75 -21.46 -6.10
N VAL A 558 -10.81 -21.42 -5.33
CA VAL A 558 -11.39 -20.18 -4.79
C VAL A 558 -11.48 -20.31 -3.27
N LEU A 559 -11.22 -19.22 -2.57
CA LEU A 559 -11.41 -19.11 -1.13
C LEU A 559 -12.77 -18.43 -0.89
N GLY A 560 -13.62 -19.05 -0.06
CA GLY A 560 -14.89 -18.48 0.32
C GLY A 560 -14.78 -17.25 1.22
N LYS A 561 -15.81 -16.45 1.24
CA LYS A 561 -15.90 -15.29 2.13
C LYS A 561 -15.78 -15.73 3.59
N GLY A 562 -15.16 -14.86 4.40
CA GLY A 562 -15.01 -15.11 5.82
C GLY A 562 -13.74 -15.87 6.19
N TYR A 563 -12.85 -16.10 5.25
CA TYR A 563 -11.47 -16.54 5.48
C TYR A 563 -10.47 -15.50 4.95
N ALA A 564 -9.30 -15.48 5.52
CA ALA A 564 -8.22 -14.58 5.08
C ALA A 564 -7.00 -15.39 4.59
N TYR A 565 -6.21 -14.78 3.69
CA TYR A 565 -5.01 -15.38 3.14
C TYR A 565 -3.88 -14.37 2.94
N ASP A 566 -2.64 -14.90 2.92
CA ASP A 566 -1.47 -14.23 2.40
C ASP A 566 -0.88 -15.02 1.22
N LEU A 567 -0.24 -14.31 0.31
CA LEU A 567 0.59 -14.91 -0.72
C LEU A 567 2.01 -15.08 -0.22
N VAL A 568 2.65 -16.14 -0.69
CA VAL A 568 4.09 -16.35 -0.52
C VAL A 568 4.73 -16.58 -1.87
N ASN A 569 5.92 -16.02 -2.05
CA ASN A 569 6.75 -16.23 -3.20
C ASN A 569 7.73 -17.40 -2.97
N THR A 570 8.53 -17.70 -3.98
CA THR A 570 9.52 -18.78 -3.90
C THR A 570 10.54 -18.55 -2.77
N GLU A 571 11.00 -17.30 -2.56
CA GLU A 571 11.94 -16.94 -1.48
C GLU A 571 11.36 -17.25 -0.09
N VAL A 572 10.16 -16.74 0.19
CA VAL A 572 9.47 -16.98 1.48
C VAL A 572 9.20 -18.47 1.68
N LEU A 573 8.74 -19.16 0.64
CA LEU A 573 8.49 -20.60 0.69
C LEU A 573 9.74 -21.40 1.07
N LEU A 574 10.89 -21.05 0.49
CA LEU A 574 12.15 -21.77 0.72
C LEU A 574 12.79 -21.42 2.07
N GLU A 575 12.81 -20.15 2.43
CA GLU A 575 13.70 -19.64 3.48
C GLU A 575 12.96 -19.35 4.80
N ARG A 576 11.64 -19.14 4.75
CA ARG A 576 10.89 -18.65 5.91
C ARG A 576 9.79 -19.59 6.40
N THR A 577 9.39 -20.60 5.64
CA THR A 577 8.34 -21.52 6.07
C THR A 577 8.89 -22.68 6.91
N SER A 578 8.17 -23.07 7.94
CA SER A 578 8.37 -24.29 8.71
C SER A 578 7.02 -24.91 9.07
N VAL A 579 7.02 -26.12 9.64
CA VAL A 579 5.79 -26.79 10.11
C VAL A 579 5.86 -26.97 11.62
N GLN A 580 4.79 -26.55 12.29
CA GLN A 580 4.60 -26.76 13.72
C GLN A 580 3.14 -27.16 14.00
N ASP A 581 2.91 -28.30 14.64
CA ASP A 581 1.57 -28.82 14.96
C ASP A 581 0.64 -28.99 13.72
N GLY A 582 1.25 -29.27 12.56
CA GLY A 582 0.52 -29.42 11.29
C GLY A 582 0.13 -28.11 10.58
N ASP A 583 0.55 -26.98 11.12
CA ASP A 583 0.36 -25.66 10.50
C ASP A 583 1.67 -25.13 9.92
N LEU A 584 1.61 -24.29 8.90
CA LEU A 584 2.76 -23.52 8.44
C LEU A 584 3.03 -22.36 9.38
N VAL A 585 4.30 -22.16 9.74
CA VAL A 585 4.73 -21.09 10.64
C VAL A 585 5.90 -20.34 10.01
N LEU A 586 5.85 -19.01 10.09
CA LEU A 586 6.94 -18.10 9.72
C LEU A 586 7.71 -17.66 10.98
N PRO A 587 9.00 -17.26 10.87
CA PRO A 587 9.84 -16.90 12.03
C PRO A 587 9.24 -15.82 12.93
N ASP A 588 8.49 -14.88 12.35
CA ASP A 588 7.87 -13.77 13.05
C ASP A 588 6.52 -14.15 13.70
N GLY A 589 6.16 -15.43 13.64
CA GLY A 589 5.00 -16.01 14.30
C GLY A 589 3.69 -15.94 13.51
N MET A 590 3.73 -15.58 12.24
CA MET A 590 2.59 -15.81 11.33
C MET A 590 2.34 -17.31 11.21
N ARG A 591 1.06 -17.70 11.22
CA ARG A 591 0.64 -19.11 11.21
C ARG A 591 -0.53 -19.31 10.26
N TYR A 592 -0.43 -20.33 9.39
CA TYR A 592 -1.46 -20.70 8.42
C TYR A 592 -1.85 -22.16 8.57
N ARG A 593 -3.13 -22.45 8.39
CA ARG A 593 -3.71 -23.76 8.55
C ARG A 593 -3.49 -24.69 7.36
N VAL A 594 -3.41 -24.10 6.17
CA VAL A 594 -3.20 -24.82 4.90
C VAL A 594 -2.26 -24.03 4.00
N LEU A 595 -1.44 -24.78 3.22
CA LEU A 595 -0.73 -24.26 2.06
C LEU A 595 -1.54 -24.58 0.81
N VAL A 596 -1.97 -23.57 0.09
CA VAL A 596 -2.59 -23.69 -1.23
C VAL A 596 -1.48 -23.55 -2.28
N VAL A 597 -1.39 -24.49 -3.19
CA VAL A 597 -0.51 -24.43 -4.37
C VAL A 597 -1.40 -24.39 -5.60
N ASP A 598 -1.68 -23.18 -6.08
CA ASP A 598 -2.55 -22.94 -7.23
C ASP A 598 -1.78 -22.18 -8.32
N LEU A 599 -1.08 -22.92 -9.15
CA LEU A 599 -0.11 -22.41 -10.11
C LEU A 599 -0.79 -21.60 -11.23
N GLU A 600 -0.16 -20.51 -11.67
CA GLU A 600 -0.63 -19.73 -12.82
C GLU A 600 -0.41 -20.44 -14.15
N ASP A 601 0.67 -21.23 -14.26
CA ASP A 601 0.98 -22.05 -15.43
C ASP A 601 1.63 -23.39 -15.00
N GLU A 602 2.17 -24.13 -15.97
CA GLU A 602 2.77 -25.42 -15.75
C GLU A 602 4.26 -25.38 -15.34
N THR A 603 4.77 -24.19 -14.95
CA THR A 603 6.18 -24.04 -14.60
C THR A 603 6.38 -23.82 -13.10
N VAL A 604 7.30 -24.54 -12.49
CA VAL A 604 7.73 -24.36 -11.09
C VAL A 604 9.21 -24.68 -10.94
N PRO A 605 9.99 -23.88 -10.19
CA PRO A 605 11.36 -24.22 -9.86
C PRO A 605 11.42 -25.57 -9.10
N PRO A 606 12.33 -26.51 -9.48
CA PRO A 606 12.46 -27.81 -8.79
C PRO A 606 12.66 -27.64 -7.27
N ARG A 607 13.43 -26.64 -6.84
CA ARG A 607 13.64 -26.33 -5.41
C ARG A 607 12.36 -26.00 -4.66
N ALA A 608 11.44 -25.28 -5.29
CA ALA A 608 10.12 -24.98 -4.69
C ALA A 608 9.28 -26.25 -4.55
N MET A 609 9.30 -27.11 -5.56
CA MET A 609 8.61 -28.40 -5.52
C MET A 609 9.18 -29.33 -4.42
N ARG A 610 10.52 -29.39 -4.27
CA ARG A 610 11.14 -30.11 -3.15
C ARG A 610 10.66 -29.59 -1.81
N ARG A 611 10.64 -28.26 -1.64
CA ARG A 611 10.19 -27.63 -0.39
C ARG A 611 8.74 -27.95 -0.07
N ILE A 612 7.85 -27.92 -1.04
CA ILE A 612 6.43 -28.28 -0.85
C ILE A 612 6.31 -29.74 -0.39
N VAL A 613 7.09 -30.65 -0.97
CA VAL A 613 7.13 -32.06 -0.53
C VAL A 613 7.62 -32.18 0.91
N GLU A 614 8.72 -31.50 1.26
CA GLU A 614 9.27 -31.50 2.64
C GLU A 614 8.26 -30.97 3.66
N LEU A 615 7.56 -29.89 3.35
CA LEU A 615 6.51 -29.34 4.22
C LEU A 615 5.37 -30.34 4.42
N ALA A 616 4.96 -31.04 3.36
CA ALA A 616 3.96 -32.10 3.47
C ALA A 616 4.47 -33.25 4.34
N GLU A 617 5.70 -33.72 4.12
CA GLU A 617 6.29 -34.80 4.91
C GLU A 617 6.41 -34.43 6.39
N ALA A 618 6.67 -33.16 6.70
CA ALA A 618 6.74 -32.60 8.05
C ALA A 618 5.37 -32.39 8.73
N GLY A 619 4.25 -32.60 8.04
CA GLY A 619 2.92 -32.56 8.65
C GLY A 619 1.95 -31.48 8.11
N ALA A 620 2.39 -30.63 7.18
CA ALA A 620 1.51 -29.62 6.61
C ALA A 620 0.33 -30.21 5.83
N THR A 621 -0.80 -29.50 5.87
CA THR A 621 -1.92 -29.75 4.96
C THR A 621 -1.75 -28.90 3.70
N ILE A 622 -1.67 -29.53 2.53
CA ILE A 622 -1.46 -28.89 1.24
C ILE A 622 -2.69 -29.11 0.35
N VAL A 623 -3.26 -28.04 -0.14
CA VAL A 623 -4.37 -28.04 -1.11
C VAL A 623 -3.77 -27.69 -2.48
N LEU A 624 -3.93 -28.58 -3.44
CA LEU A 624 -3.36 -28.46 -4.78
C LEU A 624 -4.43 -28.06 -5.78
N GLY A 625 -4.18 -27.00 -6.55
CA GLY A 625 -4.96 -26.63 -7.71
C GLY A 625 -4.88 -27.69 -8.82
N GLN A 626 -5.69 -27.49 -9.84
CA GLN A 626 -5.82 -28.44 -10.95
C GLN A 626 -4.60 -28.45 -11.88
N ARG A 627 -3.86 -27.33 -11.97
CA ARG A 627 -2.67 -27.24 -12.83
C ARG A 627 -1.53 -28.00 -12.21
N ARG A 628 -1.13 -29.04 -12.92
CA ARG A 628 0.02 -29.88 -12.57
C ARG A 628 1.26 -29.34 -13.30
N PRO A 629 2.36 -29.04 -12.63
CA PRO A 629 3.56 -28.58 -13.29
C PRO A 629 4.23 -29.71 -14.07
N THR A 630 4.78 -29.36 -15.23
CA THR A 630 5.43 -30.29 -16.17
C THR A 630 6.89 -29.93 -16.44
N ARG A 631 7.32 -28.71 -16.07
CA ARG A 631 8.67 -28.23 -16.39
C ARG A 631 9.16 -27.14 -15.41
N ALA A 632 10.48 -26.99 -15.39
CA ALA A 632 11.13 -25.85 -14.77
C ALA A 632 10.96 -24.58 -15.62
N PRO A 633 10.98 -23.37 -15.01
CA PRO A 633 10.79 -22.15 -15.75
C PRO A 633 12.01 -21.67 -16.56
N GLY A 634 13.23 -22.01 -16.15
CA GLY A 634 14.50 -21.56 -16.76
C GLY A 634 15.37 -22.72 -17.26
N LEU A 635 16.60 -22.40 -17.66
CA LEU A 635 17.56 -23.36 -18.26
C LEU A 635 18.49 -24.02 -17.26
N ARG A 636 18.49 -23.66 -15.99
CA ARG A 636 19.36 -24.29 -15.00
C ARG A 636 19.08 -25.78 -14.93
N ASP A 637 20.15 -26.60 -15.15
CA ASP A 637 20.10 -28.07 -15.15
C ASP A 637 19.11 -28.66 -16.20
N TYR A 638 18.82 -27.92 -17.29
CA TYR A 638 17.99 -28.43 -18.39
C TYR A 638 18.75 -29.54 -19.18
N PRO A 639 18.07 -30.63 -19.58
CA PRO A 639 16.64 -30.94 -19.42
C PRO A 639 16.28 -31.68 -18.10
N THR A 640 17.26 -32.12 -17.29
CA THR A 640 17.01 -32.92 -16.05
C THR A 640 16.14 -32.21 -15.02
N CYS A 641 16.13 -30.88 -15.00
CA CYS A 641 15.26 -30.09 -14.14
C CYS A 641 13.76 -30.35 -14.43
N ASP A 642 13.38 -30.58 -15.66
CA ASP A 642 11.99 -30.91 -16.05
C ASP A 642 11.60 -32.31 -15.56
N GLU A 643 12.48 -33.29 -15.72
CA GLU A 643 12.26 -34.65 -15.22
C GLU A 643 12.05 -34.65 -13.70
N GLU A 644 12.79 -33.80 -12.99
CA GLU A 644 12.63 -33.65 -11.56
C GLU A 644 11.27 -33.04 -11.20
N VAL A 645 10.84 -31.98 -11.90
CA VAL A 645 9.51 -31.36 -11.71
C VAL A 645 8.40 -32.40 -11.90
N VAL A 646 8.46 -33.17 -12.98
CA VAL A 646 7.48 -34.25 -13.28
C VAL A 646 7.48 -35.30 -12.16
N ARG A 647 8.66 -35.73 -11.69
CA ARG A 647 8.79 -36.72 -10.62
C ARG A 647 8.18 -36.19 -9.30
N LEU A 648 8.46 -34.95 -8.93
CA LEU A 648 7.91 -34.34 -7.72
C LEU A 648 6.41 -34.05 -7.87
N ALA A 649 5.94 -33.64 -9.05
CA ALA A 649 4.52 -33.47 -9.34
C ALA A 649 3.76 -34.82 -9.20
N LYS A 650 4.34 -35.93 -9.59
CA LYS A 650 3.77 -37.29 -9.37
C LYS A 650 3.62 -37.59 -7.87
N ARG A 651 4.59 -37.17 -7.05
CA ARG A 651 4.49 -37.32 -5.57
C ARG A 651 3.34 -36.46 -4.98
N LEU A 652 3.11 -35.24 -5.48
CA LEU A 652 2.14 -34.29 -4.96
C LEU A 652 0.75 -34.46 -5.56
N TRP A 653 0.59 -34.57 -6.88
CA TRP A 653 -0.72 -34.72 -7.55
C TRP A 653 -1.15 -36.19 -7.75
N GLY A 654 -0.23 -37.13 -7.55
CA GLY A 654 -0.43 -38.56 -7.88
C GLY A 654 -0.01 -38.91 -9.31
N PRO A 655 -0.25 -40.16 -9.78
CA PRO A 655 -0.02 -40.53 -11.15
C PRO A 655 -0.86 -39.68 -12.11
N GLU A 656 -0.49 -39.66 -13.38
CA GLU A 656 -1.25 -38.97 -14.41
C GLU A 656 -2.67 -39.54 -14.49
N GLY A 657 -3.69 -38.68 -14.59
CA GLY A 657 -5.09 -39.08 -14.56
C GLY A 657 -5.62 -39.46 -13.17
N ALA A 658 -4.88 -39.23 -12.09
CA ALA A 658 -5.36 -39.43 -10.72
C ALA A 658 -6.60 -38.55 -10.46
N LYS A 659 -7.65 -39.15 -9.89
CA LYS A 659 -8.86 -38.41 -9.49
C LYS A 659 -8.58 -37.47 -8.32
N ALA A 660 -9.38 -36.41 -8.25
CA ALA A 660 -9.48 -35.56 -7.07
C ALA A 660 -9.66 -36.39 -5.78
N GLY A 661 -9.05 -35.97 -4.68
CA GLY A 661 -9.15 -36.72 -3.44
C GLY A 661 -8.12 -36.33 -2.39
N ARG A 662 -8.15 -37.06 -1.28
CA ARG A 662 -7.26 -36.84 -0.11
C ARG A 662 -6.29 -38.01 0.04
N ARG A 663 -5.04 -37.71 0.38
CA ARG A 663 -4.02 -38.74 0.66
C ARG A 663 -3.01 -38.20 1.68
N SER A 664 -2.28 -39.12 2.29
CA SER A 664 -1.17 -38.76 3.18
C SER A 664 0.15 -38.74 2.42
N LEU A 665 1.04 -37.83 2.81
CA LEU A 665 2.44 -37.79 2.41
C LEU A 665 3.28 -37.48 3.65
N GLY A 666 4.04 -38.45 4.14
CA GLY A 666 4.69 -38.34 5.44
C GLY A 666 3.65 -38.17 6.57
N GLN A 667 3.81 -37.15 7.38
CA GLN A 667 2.88 -36.81 8.45
C GLN A 667 1.75 -35.87 7.98
N GLY A 668 1.86 -35.30 6.77
CA GLY A 668 0.91 -34.33 6.26
C GLY A 668 -0.16 -34.91 5.35
N LYS A 669 -0.99 -33.98 4.87
CA LYS A 669 -2.16 -34.30 4.03
C LYS A 669 -2.07 -33.53 2.72
N ILE A 670 -2.28 -34.26 1.62
CA ILE A 670 -2.43 -33.66 0.28
C ILE A 670 -3.90 -33.76 -0.12
N ILE A 671 -4.47 -32.66 -0.57
CA ILE A 671 -5.85 -32.54 -1.05
C ILE A 671 -5.79 -31.99 -2.47
N VAL A 672 -6.35 -32.72 -3.43
CA VAL A 672 -6.34 -32.34 -4.86
C VAL A 672 -7.77 -32.15 -5.35
N GLY A 673 -8.05 -31.02 -6.02
CA GLY A 673 -9.33 -30.76 -6.68
C GLY A 673 -10.52 -30.63 -5.73
N THR A 674 -10.29 -30.21 -4.49
CA THR A 674 -11.33 -29.92 -3.48
C THR A 674 -11.26 -28.43 -3.15
N GLU A 675 -12.40 -27.80 -2.96
CA GLU A 675 -12.50 -26.41 -2.54
C GLU A 675 -11.73 -26.17 -1.21
N ILE A 676 -11.15 -24.99 -1.07
CA ILE A 676 -10.33 -24.64 0.10
C ILE A 676 -11.18 -24.63 1.37
N ASP A 677 -12.40 -24.13 1.28
CA ASP A 677 -13.37 -24.10 2.40
C ASP A 677 -13.60 -25.50 2.96
N ASP A 678 -13.82 -26.51 2.09
CA ASP A 678 -14.00 -27.89 2.50
C ASP A 678 -12.77 -28.48 3.21
N ALA A 679 -11.58 -28.06 2.76
CA ALA A 679 -10.32 -28.46 3.39
C ALA A 679 -10.17 -27.85 4.79
N LEU A 680 -10.54 -26.58 4.96
CA LEU A 680 -10.55 -25.89 6.25
C LEU A 680 -11.59 -26.48 7.21
N GLN A 681 -12.83 -26.66 6.75
CA GLN A 681 -13.90 -27.26 7.55
C GLN A 681 -13.54 -28.69 8.01
N ALA A 682 -12.92 -29.49 7.13
CA ALA A 682 -12.46 -30.83 7.49
C ALA A 682 -11.31 -30.83 8.53
N LYS A 683 -10.64 -29.70 8.74
CA LYS A 683 -9.71 -29.46 9.86
C LYS A 683 -10.40 -28.88 11.10
N GLY A 684 -11.72 -28.69 11.08
CA GLY A 684 -12.47 -28.05 12.17
C GLY A 684 -12.22 -26.53 12.24
N ILE A 685 -11.89 -25.89 11.12
CA ILE A 685 -11.67 -24.44 11.04
C ILE A 685 -12.91 -23.78 10.44
N PRO A 686 -13.83 -23.22 11.25
CA PRO A 686 -15.00 -22.50 10.75
C PRO A 686 -14.57 -21.15 10.15
N ARG A 687 -15.51 -20.51 9.44
CA ARG A 687 -15.27 -19.16 8.93
C ARG A 687 -14.91 -18.19 10.04
N ASP A 688 -13.95 -17.33 9.77
CA ASP A 688 -13.44 -16.35 10.73
C ASP A 688 -14.46 -15.22 10.99
N PHE A 689 -15.17 -14.81 9.96
CA PHE A 689 -16.22 -13.80 10.03
C PHE A 689 -17.37 -14.15 9.07
N GLU A 690 -18.61 -13.99 9.54
CA GLU A 690 -19.81 -14.03 8.70
C GLU A 690 -20.61 -12.75 8.93
N GLY A 691 -20.80 -12.00 7.87
CA GLY A 691 -21.51 -10.73 7.85
C GLY A 691 -21.47 -10.10 6.46
N PRO A 692 -22.28 -9.04 6.21
CA PRO A 692 -22.38 -8.42 4.88
C PRO A 692 -21.23 -7.48 4.53
N TRP A 693 -20.28 -7.21 5.46
CA TRP A 693 -19.31 -6.14 5.39
C TRP A 693 -17.88 -6.64 5.19
N HIS A 694 -16.99 -5.72 4.85
CA HIS A 694 -15.55 -5.95 4.85
C HIS A 694 -15.01 -6.01 6.27
N TYR A 695 -13.98 -6.83 6.48
CA TYR A 695 -13.35 -6.96 7.78
C TYR A 695 -11.86 -7.24 7.68
N ILE A 696 -11.16 -7.05 8.78
CA ILE A 696 -9.83 -7.59 9.05
C ILE A 696 -9.78 -8.06 10.50
N HIS A 697 -9.10 -9.18 10.75
CA HIS A 697 -8.93 -9.77 12.07
C HIS A 697 -7.48 -9.75 12.52
N ARG A 698 -7.23 -9.36 13.77
CA ARG A 698 -5.93 -9.43 14.42
C ARG A 698 -6.02 -10.16 15.76
N ARG A 699 -5.12 -11.10 15.99
CA ARG A 699 -4.98 -11.81 17.27
C ARG A 699 -4.08 -11.05 18.22
N LEU A 700 -4.58 -10.75 19.40
CA LEU A 700 -3.91 -9.94 20.42
C LEU A 700 -3.67 -10.80 21.67
N GLY A 701 -2.60 -11.59 21.70
CA GLY A 701 -2.35 -12.56 22.78
C GLY A 701 -3.45 -13.61 22.80
N ASP A 702 -4.23 -13.62 23.90
CA ASP A 702 -5.43 -14.45 24.03
C ASP A 702 -6.71 -13.77 23.51
N GLY A 703 -6.64 -12.49 23.10
CA GLY A 703 -7.77 -11.70 22.57
C GLY A 703 -7.83 -11.64 21.06
N ASP A 704 -8.96 -11.15 20.56
CA ASP A 704 -9.23 -10.96 19.15
C ASP A 704 -9.77 -9.54 18.90
N VAL A 705 -9.33 -8.94 17.81
CA VAL A 705 -9.75 -7.61 17.37
C VAL A 705 -10.19 -7.68 15.91
N TYR A 706 -11.44 -7.42 15.65
CA TYR A 706 -12.00 -7.31 14.31
C TYR A 706 -12.29 -5.85 14.01
N PHE A 707 -11.83 -5.36 12.87
CA PHE A 707 -12.31 -4.11 12.28
C PHE A 707 -13.33 -4.45 11.21
N VAL A 708 -14.50 -3.84 11.30
CA VAL A 708 -15.63 -4.09 10.39
C VAL A 708 -16.07 -2.76 9.79
N ALA A 709 -16.25 -2.70 8.47
CA ALA A 709 -16.60 -1.47 7.76
C ALA A 709 -17.66 -1.69 6.68
N GLY A 710 -18.67 -0.81 6.66
CA GLY A 710 -19.78 -0.85 5.72
C GLY A 710 -20.93 0.06 6.14
N SER A 711 -22.17 -0.31 5.79
CA SER A 711 -23.38 0.45 6.12
C SER A 711 -24.54 -0.50 6.39
N GLY A 712 -25.46 -0.11 7.28
CA GLY A 712 -26.66 -0.88 7.60
C GLY A 712 -26.54 -1.64 8.92
N GLN A 713 -27.32 -2.71 9.07
CA GLN A 713 -27.39 -3.50 10.30
C GLN A 713 -27.44 -5.00 9.99
N ALA A 714 -26.75 -5.80 10.83
CA ALA A 714 -26.72 -7.25 10.70
C ALA A 714 -26.31 -7.93 12.01
N GLU A 715 -26.71 -9.16 12.18
CA GLU A 715 -26.04 -10.08 13.09
C GLU A 715 -24.76 -10.59 12.43
N CYS A 716 -23.65 -10.39 13.08
CA CYS A 716 -22.33 -10.82 12.59
C CYS A 716 -21.78 -11.95 13.46
N THR A 717 -21.26 -13.00 12.84
CA THR A 717 -20.62 -14.12 13.53
C THR A 717 -19.12 -14.03 13.47
N PHE A 718 -18.46 -14.13 14.63
CA PHE A 718 -17.02 -14.03 14.82
C PHE A 718 -16.45 -15.34 15.34
N ARG A 719 -15.29 -15.76 14.83
CA ARG A 719 -14.59 -16.99 15.27
C ARG A 719 -13.87 -16.78 16.59
N THR A 720 -14.59 -16.32 17.58
CA THR A 720 -14.14 -16.15 18.95
C THR A 720 -15.14 -16.78 19.89
N SER A 721 -14.69 -17.48 20.90
CA SER A 721 -15.55 -18.16 21.89
C SER A 721 -15.20 -17.75 23.32
N GLY A 722 -16.21 -17.80 24.21
CA GLY A 722 -16.02 -17.60 25.65
C GLY A 722 -15.58 -16.21 26.06
N LYS A 723 -15.74 -15.21 25.18
CA LYS A 723 -15.34 -13.81 25.43
C LYS A 723 -16.49 -12.85 25.17
N GLU A 724 -16.50 -11.76 25.92
CA GLU A 724 -17.44 -10.67 25.80
C GLU A 724 -17.00 -9.70 24.70
N PRO A 725 -17.89 -9.30 23.75
CA PRO A 725 -17.61 -8.31 22.73
C PRO A 725 -17.76 -6.89 23.25
N GLU A 726 -16.74 -6.07 23.01
CA GLU A 726 -16.76 -4.62 23.16
C GLU A 726 -16.82 -3.97 21.76
N LEU A 727 -17.61 -2.91 21.61
CA LEU A 727 -17.69 -2.10 20.39
C LEU A 727 -16.89 -0.81 20.60
N TRP A 728 -15.79 -0.67 19.87
CA TRP A 728 -14.92 0.50 19.94
C TRP A 728 -15.11 1.34 18.68
N ASP A 729 -15.68 2.52 18.84
CA ASP A 729 -15.96 3.45 17.74
C ASP A 729 -14.72 4.29 17.41
N PRO A 730 -14.07 4.10 16.25
CA PRO A 730 -12.89 4.87 15.92
C PRO A 730 -13.20 6.33 15.56
N ALA A 731 -14.43 6.68 15.16
CA ALA A 731 -14.79 8.05 14.81
C ALA A 731 -14.84 8.95 16.06
N THR A 732 -15.35 8.43 17.17
CA THR A 732 -15.53 9.19 18.41
C THR A 732 -14.53 8.82 19.51
N GLY A 733 -13.93 7.62 19.45
CA GLY A 733 -13.12 7.05 20.53
C GLY A 733 -13.96 6.45 21.66
N ALA A 734 -15.28 6.31 21.48
CA ALA A 734 -16.16 5.68 22.44
C ALA A 734 -15.93 4.16 22.49
N ILE A 735 -16.00 3.62 23.71
CA ILE A 735 -15.92 2.19 24.00
C ILE A 735 -17.20 1.79 24.70
N ARG A 736 -17.91 0.80 24.17
CA ARG A 736 -19.17 0.30 24.71
C ARG A 736 -19.16 -1.22 24.73
N ASP A 737 -19.88 -1.81 25.68
CA ASP A 737 -20.21 -3.24 25.62
C ASP A 737 -21.30 -3.48 24.57
N ALA A 738 -21.27 -4.62 23.91
CA ALA A 738 -22.39 -5.04 23.05
C ALA A 738 -23.65 -5.22 23.92
N VAL A 739 -24.82 -4.78 23.40
CA VAL A 739 -26.09 -4.87 24.12
C VAL A 739 -26.46 -6.32 24.39
N TRP A 740 -26.26 -7.18 23.41
CA TRP A 740 -26.39 -8.62 23.56
C TRP A 740 -25.41 -9.36 22.64
N TYR A 741 -25.10 -10.60 23.00
CA TYR A 741 -24.34 -11.54 22.19
C TYR A 741 -24.70 -12.97 22.58
N ARG A 742 -24.50 -13.91 21.64
CA ARG A 742 -24.78 -15.33 21.92
C ARG A 742 -23.75 -16.23 21.25
N ALA A 743 -23.50 -17.38 21.86
CA ALA A 743 -22.71 -18.43 21.25
C ALA A 743 -23.51 -19.18 20.19
N THR A 744 -22.84 -19.63 19.14
CA THR A 744 -23.36 -20.61 18.18
C THR A 744 -23.05 -22.04 18.64
N ASP A 745 -23.67 -23.05 18.05
CA ASP A 745 -23.43 -24.46 18.35
C ASP A 745 -21.97 -24.89 18.09
N ASP A 746 -21.29 -24.24 17.14
CA ASP A 746 -19.88 -24.48 16.84
C ASP A 746 -18.91 -23.60 17.67
N GLY A 747 -19.43 -22.89 18.66
CA GLY A 747 -18.67 -22.14 19.65
C GLY A 747 -18.23 -20.73 19.19
N ARG A 748 -18.71 -20.24 18.04
CA ARG A 748 -18.48 -18.86 17.61
C ARG A 748 -19.41 -17.89 18.34
N THR A 749 -19.16 -16.58 18.21
CA THR A 749 -19.97 -15.54 18.86
C THR A 749 -20.72 -14.70 17.84
N VAL A 750 -22.02 -14.59 17.99
CA VAL A 750 -22.91 -13.69 17.24
C VAL A 750 -23.05 -12.38 17.99
N VAL A 751 -22.88 -11.26 17.26
CA VAL A 751 -23.01 -9.89 17.79
C VAL A 751 -23.86 -9.06 16.84
N PRO A 752 -24.90 -8.34 17.31
CA PRO A 752 -25.63 -7.40 16.50
C PRO A 752 -24.81 -6.13 16.28
N ILE A 753 -24.64 -5.72 15.05
CA ILE A 753 -23.91 -4.53 14.68
C ILE A 753 -24.75 -3.63 13.80
N ARG A 754 -24.76 -2.33 14.11
CA ARG A 754 -25.28 -1.29 13.25
C ARG A 754 -24.16 -0.33 12.89
N LEU A 755 -23.97 -0.12 11.59
CA LEU A 755 -23.05 0.87 11.04
C LEU A 755 -23.87 1.96 10.34
N PRO A 756 -23.63 3.25 10.66
CA PRO A 756 -24.19 4.34 9.87
C PRO A 756 -23.68 4.26 8.42
N GLU A 757 -24.17 5.14 7.56
CA GLU A 757 -23.65 5.24 6.19
C GLU A 757 -22.11 5.39 6.20
N ASN A 758 -21.42 4.50 5.48
CA ASN A 758 -19.95 4.42 5.46
C ASN A 758 -19.34 4.31 6.87
N GLY A 759 -20.02 3.60 7.77
CA GLY A 759 -19.58 3.40 9.15
C GLY A 759 -18.51 2.33 9.30
N SER A 760 -17.86 2.32 10.44
CA SER A 760 -16.92 1.27 10.84
C SER A 760 -16.82 1.17 12.37
N THR A 761 -16.46 0.00 12.86
CA THR A 761 -16.27 -0.25 14.29
C THR A 761 -15.22 -1.33 14.50
N PHE A 762 -14.57 -1.32 15.66
CA PHE A 762 -13.84 -2.48 16.15
C PHE A 762 -14.74 -3.31 17.05
N VAL A 763 -14.70 -4.64 16.86
CA VAL A 763 -15.26 -5.61 17.78
C VAL A 763 -14.10 -6.28 18.49
N VAL A 764 -13.97 -6.03 19.80
CA VAL A 764 -12.82 -6.43 20.61
C VAL A 764 -13.23 -7.48 21.63
N PHE A 765 -12.60 -8.64 21.56
CA PHE A 765 -12.82 -9.78 22.44
C PHE A 765 -11.57 -9.97 23.31
N ARG A 766 -11.57 -9.44 24.52
CA ARG A 766 -10.41 -9.48 25.43
C ARG A 766 -10.76 -9.86 26.88
N ARG A 767 -12.03 -9.80 27.23
CA ARG A 767 -12.53 -10.17 28.54
C ARG A 767 -13.26 -11.51 28.45
N PRO A 768 -13.18 -12.38 29.48
CA PRO A 768 -14.05 -13.55 29.54
C PRO A 768 -15.53 -13.13 29.46
N ALA A 769 -16.34 -13.97 28.83
CA ALA A 769 -17.77 -13.76 28.79
C ALA A 769 -18.34 -13.82 30.21
N GLU A 770 -19.22 -12.86 30.55
CA GLU A 770 -19.95 -12.90 31.80
C GLU A 770 -20.84 -14.15 31.85
N PRO A 771 -20.88 -14.87 33.00
CA PRO A 771 -21.73 -16.06 33.14
C PRO A 771 -23.20 -15.76 32.83
N ARG A 772 -23.64 -14.56 33.15
CA ARG A 772 -24.99 -14.05 32.92
C ARG A 772 -24.96 -12.78 32.08
N HIS A 773 -25.41 -12.85 30.87
CA HIS A 773 -25.47 -11.75 29.91
C HIS A 773 -26.70 -11.84 29.04
N VAL A 774 -27.07 -10.77 28.36
CA VAL A 774 -28.21 -10.73 27.46
C VAL A 774 -27.85 -11.46 26.16
N VAL A 775 -28.68 -12.40 25.75
CA VAL A 775 -28.49 -13.19 24.52
C VAL A 775 -29.49 -12.82 23.41
N SER A 776 -30.57 -12.16 23.78
CA SER A 776 -31.55 -11.64 22.82
C SER A 776 -32.28 -10.42 23.38
N VAL A 777 -32.73 -9.56 22.48
CA VAL A 777 -33.57 -8.39 22.79
C VAL A 777 -34.77 -8.42 21.83
N VAL A 778 -35.95 -8.37 22.37
CA VAL A 778 -37.20 -8.15 21.63
C VAL A 778 -37.77 -6.81 22.07
N GLY A 779 -38.13 -5.96 21.14
CA GLY A 779 -38.64 -4.61 21.42
C GLY A 779 -39.65 -4.14 20.39
N PRO A 780 -39.94 -2.84 20.37
CA PRO A 780 -40.97 -2.29 19.47
C PRO A 780 -40.65 -2.42 17.99
N GLU A 781 -39.38 -2.66 17.66
CA GLU A 781 -38.90 -2.96 16.30
C GLU A 781 -38.25 -4.33 16.29
N GLU A 782 -38.14 -5.01 15.12
CA GLU A 782 -37.61 -6.37 15.07
C GLU A 782 -36.08 -6.45 15.12
N GLY A 783 -35.55 -7.44 15.80
CA GLY A 783 -34.12 -7.86 15.71
C GLY A 783 -33.11 -6.79 16.02
N VAL A 784 -32.16 -6.61 15.07
CA VAL A 784 -31.02 -5.70 15.22
C VAL A 784 -31.45 -4.22 15.33
N GLU A 785 -32.61 -3.84 14.76
CA GLU A 785 -33.12 -2.47 14.86
C GLU A 785 -33.43 -2.10 16.32
N THR A 786 -34.04 -2.98 17.08
CA THR A 786 -34.29 -2.77 18.53
C THR A 786 -32.98 -2.62 19.28
N ALA A 787 -31.98 -3.47 19.03
CA ALA A 787 -30.66 -3.36 19.67
C ALA A 787 -29.96 -2.03 19.31
N SER A 788 -30.20 -1.48 18.13
CA SER A 788 -29.61 -0.22 17.68
C SER A 788 -30.19 1.01 18.34
N GLN A 789 -31.39 0.92 18.91
CA GLN A 789 -32.05 2.00 19.65
C GLN A 789 -31.79 1.92 21.17
N MET A 790 -30.95 0.98 21.58
CA MET A 790 -30.58 0.74 22.96
C MET A 790 -29.07 0.85 23.12
N GLU A 791 -28.62 1.48 24.19
CA GLU A 791 -27.22 1.51 24.61
C GLU A 791 -27.08 1.14 26.08
N ILE A 792 -26.05 0.37 26.43
CA ILE A 792 -25.70 0.14 27.82
C ILE A 792 -24.88 1.33 28.29
N GLU A 793 -25.46 2.14 29.21
CA GLU A 793 -24.77 3.28 29.85
C GLU A 793 -23.85 2.79 30.99
N ARG A 794 -24.30 1.81 31.75
CA ARG A 794 -23.57 1.24 32.90
C ARG A 794 -24.04 -0.18 33.20
N ARG A 795 -23.07 -1.08 33.41
CA ARG A 795 -23.32 -2.43 33.96
C ARG A 795 -23.04 -2.50 35.45
N SER A 796 -23.76 -3.41 36.13
CA SER A 796 -23.50 -3.81 37.49
C SER A 796 -23.79 -5.32 37.64
N ASP A 797 -23.36 -5.93 38.75
CA ASP A 797 -23.59 -7.34 39.06
C ASP A 797 -25.12 -7.73 39.08
N ALA A 798 -25.99 -6.73 39.21
CA ALA A 798 -27.45 -6.91 39.31
C ALA A 798 -28.21 -6.49 38.05
N GLY A 799 -27.54 -6.11 36.95
CA GLY A 799 -28.19 -5.68 35.71
C GLY A 799 -27.50 -4.55 34.97
N ALA A 800 -28.24 -3.76 34.21
CA ALA A 800 -27.71 -2.67 33.40
C ALA A 800 -28.59 -1.42 33.44
N GLN A 801 -27.96 -0.24 33.39
CA GLN A 801 -28.66 0.99 33.08
C GLN A 801 -28.60 1.19 31.56
N LEU A 802 -29.79 1.31 30.96
CA LEU A 802 -29.99 1.41 29.52
C LEU A 802 -30.39 2.83 29.10
N ARG A 803 -29.84 3.29 27.97
CA ARG A 803 -30.34 4.47 27.23
C ARG A 803 -31.24 3.99 26.10
N LEU A 804 -32.49 4.47 26.06
CA LEU A 804 -33.49 4.04 25.11
C LEU A 804 -34.02 5.25 24.33
N TRP A 805 -34.08 5.11 23.00
CA TRP A 805 -34.53 6.18 22.10
C TRP A 805 -35.93 5.94 21.53
N ARG A 806 -36.60 4.85 21.93
CA ARG A 806 -37.94 4.48 21.49
C ARG A 806 -38.78 4.03 22.68
N LYS A 807 -40.06 4.40 22.68
CA LYS A 807 -41.05 3.90 23.64
C LYS A 807 -41.54 2.50 23.25
N GLY A 808 -42.04 1.74 24.21
CA GLY A 808 -42.74 0.49 23.98
C GLY A 808 -42.20 -0.67 24.82
N PRO A 809 -42.75 -1.87 24.61
CA PRO A 809 -42.34 -3.03 25.35
C PRO A 809 -40.98 -3.58 24.92
N TYR A 810 -40.15 -3.91 25.90
CA TYR A 810 -38.85 -4.58 25.69
C TYR A 810 -38.84 -5.87 26.52
N VAL A 811 -38.27 -6.93 25.94
CA VAL A 811 -37.99 -8.18 26.61
C VAL A 811 -36.53 -8.54 26.38
N LEU A 812 -35.72 -8.60 27.45
CA LEU A 812 -34.36 -9.10 27.44
C LEU A 812 -34.39 -10.56 27.86
N GLU A 813 -33.70 -11.44 27.14
CA GLU A 813 -33.45 -12.82 27.52
C GLU A 813 -32.01 -13.01 27.89
N THR A 814 -31.70 -13.60 29.03
CA THR A 814 -30.35 -13.84 29.51
C THR A 814 -29.85 -15.23 29.13
N SER A 815 -28.53 -15.43 29.18
CA SER A 815 -27.89 -16.75 29.01
C SER A 815 -28.36 -17.81 30.00
N GLY A 816 -28.94 -17.40 31.14
CA GLY A 816 -29.55 -18.26 32.14
C GLY A 816 -31.04 -18.60 31.85
N GLY A 817 -31.60 -18.10 30.75
CA GLY A 817 -32.99 -18.30 30.36
C GLY A 817 -34.01 -17.40 31.07
N GLU A 818 -33.53 -16.43 31.85
CA GLU A 818 -34.42 -15.45 32.48
C GLU A 818 -34.90 -14.42 31.45
N ARG A 819 -36.14 -14.00 31.61
CA ARG A 819 -36.78 -12.97 30.77
C ARG A 819 -37.12 -11.76 31.61
N VAL A 820 -36.52 -10.62 31.27
CA VAL A 820 -36.75 -9.32 31.89
C VAL A 820 -37.57 -8.45 30.95
N ALA A 821 -38.86 -8.28 31.29
CA ALA A 821 -39.75 -7.43 30.52
C ALA A 821 -39.93 -6.08 31.20
N PHE A 822 -39.90 -5.02 30.43
CA PHE A 822 -40.21 -3.66 30.89
C PHE A 822 -40.83 -2.83 29.77
N GLU A 823 -41.54 -1.78 30.16
CA GLU A 823 -42.11 -0.79 29.26
C GLU A 823 -41.28 0.47 29.29
N ALA A 824 -40.66 0.82 28.15
CA ALA A 824 -39.93 2.07 28.04
C ALA A 824 -40.87 3.26 27.97
N ALA A 825 -40.70 4.23 28.85
CA ALA A 825 -41.51 5.46 28.87
C ALA A 825 -41.40 6.19 27.53
N ALA A 826 -42.49 6.87 27.13
CA ALA A 826 -42.47 7.73 25.98
C ALA A 826 -41.49 8.88 26.19
N PRO A 827 -40.42 9.04 25.38
CA PRO A 827 -39.63 10.25 25.44
C PRO A 827 -40.47 11.44 24.97
N PRO A 828 -40.07 12.69 25.30
CA PRO A 828 -40.65 13.88 24.73
C PRO A 828 -40.64 13.81 23.17
N GLU A 829 -41.65 14.49 22.55
CA GLU A 829 -41.70 14.54 21.08
C GLU A 829 -40.48 15.32 20.53
N PRO A 830 -39.90 14.95 19.40
CA PRO A 830 -38.78 15.64 18.78
C PRO A 830 -39.15 17.12 18.45
N ILE A 831 -38.23 18.05 18.68
CA ILE A 831 -38.38 19.44 18.38
C ILE A 831 -37.66 19.78 17.06
N ALA A 832 -38.37 20.25 16.04
CA ALA A 832 -37.78 20.74 14.81
C ALA A 832 -37.24 22.15 15.01
N LEU A 833 -36.00 22.42 14.68
CA LEU A 833 -35.39 23.76 14.69
C LEU A 833 -35.47 24.34 13.27
N ALA A 834 -36.66 24.76 12.89
CA ALA A 834 -36.94 25.21 11.51
C ALA A 834 -36.30 26.55 11.15
N GLY A 835 -36.10 27.44 12.12
CA GLY A 835 -35.57 28.80 11.97
C GLY A 835 -36.39 29.87 12.72
N PRO A 836 -36.09 31.14 12.54
CA PRO A 836 -35.07 31.70 11.64
C PRO A 836 -33.64 31.41 12.11
N TRP A 837 -32.73 31.41 11.14
CA TRP A 837 -31.29 31.25 11.38
C TRP A 837 -30.55 32.51 10.93
N GLU A 838 -29.78 33.14 11.82
CA GLU A 838 -28.77 34.12 11.44
C GLU A 838 -27.56 33.39 10.87
N VAL A 839 -27.15 33.71 9.63
CA VAL A 839 -26.02 33.08 8.96
C VAL A 839 -24.99 34.12 8.59
N ARG A 840 -23.73 33.89 9.02
CA ARG A 840 -22.61 34.80 8.77
C ARG A 840 -21.57 34.11 7.90
N PHE A 841 -21.18 34.82 6.84
CA PHE A 841 -20.16 34.36 5.89
C PHE A 841 -18.90 35.22 6.01
N ALA A 842 -17.78 34.74 5.51
CA ALA A 842 -16.55 35.48 5.36
C ALA A 842 -16.60 36.34 4.09
N PRO A 843 -16.64 37.72 4.20
CA PRO A 843 -16.78 38.60 3.04
C PRO A 843 -15.64 38.49 2.02
N GLU A 844 -14.45 38.18 2.45
CA GLU A 844 -13.27 37.99 1.58
C GLU A 844 -13.46 36.88 0.54
N TRP A 845 -14.40 35.96 0.77
CA TRP A 845 -14.77 34.89 -0.18
C TRP A 845 -16.07 35.16 -0.93
N GLY A 846 -16.52 36.41 -0.88
CA GLY A 846 -17.67 36.92 -1.64
C GLY A 846 -19.03 36.69 -0.99
N GLY A 847 -19.09 36.18 0.25
CA GLY A 847 -20.32 36.00 1.00
C GLY A 847 -20.79 37.27 1.66
N PRO A 848 -22.12 37.41 1.95
CA PRO A 848 -22.63 38.53 2.76
C PRO A 848 -22.13 38.38 4.20
N GLU A 849 -21.86 39.52 4.87
CA GLU A 849 -21.43 39.51 6.28
C GLU A 849 -22.47 38.81 7.18
N SER A 850 -23.74 39.09 6.96
CA SER A 850 -24.87 38.43 7.65
C SER A 850 -26.09 38.36 6.74
N ILE A 851 -26.87 37.28 6.85
CA ILE A 851 -28.13 37.06 6.16
C ILE A 851 -29.03 36.16 7.01
N THR A 852 -30.35 36.39 6.99
CA THR A 852 -31.31 35.55 7.68
C THR A 852 -31.84 34.47 6.73
N PHE A 853 -31.80 33.22 7.17
CA PHE A 853 -32.46 32.08 6.53
C PHE A 853 -33.75 31.79 7.33
N ASP A 854 -34.90 32.12 6.78
CA ASP A 854 -36.18 31.81 7.42
C ASP A 854 -36.40 30.30 7.50
N THR A 855 -35.89 29.56 6.50
CA THR A 855 -35.80 28.10 6.45
C THR A 855 -34.44 27.71 5.91
N LEU A 856 -33.93 26.55 6.37
CA LEU A 856 -32.66 26.01 5.87
C LEU A 856 -32.74 25.73 4.37
N THR A 857 -31.86 26.34 3.62
CA THR A 857 -31.73 26.21 2.16
C THR A 857 -30.27 25.86 1.81
N PRO A 858 -30.00 24.88 0.93
CA PRO A 858 -28.65 24.62 0.45
C PRO A 858 -28.04 25.88 -0.19
N TRP A 859 -26.76 26.17 0.11
CA TRP A 859 -26.10 27.39 -0.44
C TRP A 859 -26.10 27.39 -1.96
N ASN A 860 -25.84 26.28 -2.61
CA ASN A 860 -25.82 26.14 -4.07
C ASN A 860 -27.18 26.42 -4.75
N GLU A 861 -28.27 26.46 -4.00
CA GLU A 861 -29.62 26.77 -4.48
C GLU A 861 -30.09 28.18 -4.10
N HIS A 862 -29.32 28.89 -3.28
CA HIS A 862 -29.69 30.21 -2.77
C HIS A 862 -29.70 31.28 -3.89
N PRO A 863 -30.66 32.21 -3.92
CA PRO A 863 -30.78 33.26 -4.97
C PRO A 863 -29.61 34.25 -4.96
N ASN A 864 -28.98 34.51 -3.81
CA ASN A 864 -27.83 35.41 -3.70
C ASN A 864 -26.55 34.69 -4.20
N ASP A 865 -25.91 35.19 -5.22
CA ASP A 865 -24.71 34.64 -5.83
C ASP A 865 -23.52 34.58 -4.86
N GLY A 866 -23.42 35.55 -3.90
CA GLY A 866 -22.41 35.50 -2.85
C GLY A 866 -22.55 34.28 -1.93
N VAL A 867 -23.76 33.78 -1.70
CA VAL A 867 -24.08 32.57 -0.96
C VAL A 867 -23.90 31.33 -1.88
N ARG A 868 -24.47 31.40 -3.10
CA ARG A 868 -24.49 30.29 -4.06
C ARG A 868 -23.10 29.78 -4.41
N TYR A 869 -22.17 30.67 -4.63
CA TYR A 869 -20.78 30.35 -4.99
C TYR A 869 -19.80 30.43 -3.82
N TYR A 870 -20.32 30.46 -2.58
CA TYR A 870 -19.46 30.54 -1.40
C TYR A 870 -18.68 29.24 -1.18
N SER A 871 -17.41 29.40 -0.79
CA SER A 871 -16.58 28.31 -0.23
C SER A 871 -15.85 28.82 1.00
N GLY A 872 -15.83 27.99 2.04
CA GLY A 872 -15.29 28.32 3.35
C GLY A 872 -16.26 27.97 4.47
N THR A 873 -16.09 28.56 5.62
CA THR A 873 -16.93 28.33 6.81
C THR A 873 -18.00 29.44 6.93
N ALA A 874 -19.26 29.06 7.18
CA ALA A 874 -20.33 29.97 7.58
C ALA A 874 -20.94 29.52 8.90
N GLY A 875 -21.16 30.49 9.81
CA GLY A 875 -21.70 30.27 11.14
C GLY A 875 -23.23 30.52 11.18
N TYR A 876 -23.98 29.48 11.55
CA TYR A 876 -25.42 29.50 11.77
C TYR A 876 -25.72 29.71 13.24
N ARG A 877 -26.66 30.60 13.58
CA ARG A 877 -27.14 30.84 14.94
C ARG A 877 -28.64 30.78 15.03
N THR A 878 -29.16 30.10 16.04
CA THR A 878 -30.57 30.10 16.42
C THR A 878 -30.74 29.87 17.92
N LYS A 879 -31.95 30.06 18.43
CA LYS A 879 -32.32 29.80 19.82
C LYS A 879 -33.43 28.77 19.88
N PHE A 880 -33.43 27.99 20.96
CA PHE A 880 -34.50 27.06 21.26
C PHE A 880 -34.75 26.98 22.76
N ALA A 881 -35.99 26.61 23.13
CA ALA A 881 -36.38 26.48 24.53
C ALA A 881 -36.69 25.00 24.87
N LEU A 882 -36.31 24.58 26.06
CA LEU A 882 -36.62 23.28 26.62
C LEU A 882 -37.36 23.45 27.96
N ASP A 883 -38.29 22.52 28.25
CA ASP A 883 -38.81 22.41 29.59
C ASP A 883 -37.86 21.64 30.50
N ALA A 884 -38.20 21.53 31.81
CA ALA A 884 -37.32 20.90 32.79
C ALA A 884 -37.12 19.37 32.53
N ALA A 885 -38.17 18.71 32.04
CA ALA A 885 -38.14 17.28 31.75
C ALA A 885 -37.26 17.00 30.52
N GLN A 886 -37.39 17.76 29.45
CA GLN A 886 -36.61 17.69 28.22
C GLN A 886 -35.11 17.94 28.53
N ALA A 887 -34.80 18.99 29.31
CA ALA A 887 -33.42 19.36 29.60
C ALA A 887 -32.68 18.37 30.52
N SER A 888 -33.39 17.64 31.40
CA SER A 888 -32.84 16.65 32.34
C SER A 888 -32.70 15.24 31.74
N GLY A 889 -33.41 14.98 30.62
CA GLY A 889 -33.42 13.72 29.91
C GLY A 889 -32.17 13.46 29.04
N LEU A 890 -32.23 12.43 28.22
CA LEU A 890 -31.30 12.21 27.13
C LEU A 890 -31.70 13.13 25.97
N VAL A 891 -30.75 13.89 25.47
CA VAL A 891 -30.96 14.85 24.38
C VAL A 891 -29.91 14.67 23.30
N ARG A 892 -30.34 14.55 22.06
CA ARG A 892 -29.47 14.42 20.87
C ARG A 892 -29.89 15.46 19.84
N LEU A 893 -28.92 16.19 19.30
CA LEU A 893 -29.11 17.03 18.13
C LEU A 893 -28.85 16.23 16.87
N ALA A 894 -29.83 16.10 16.01
CA ALA A 894 -29.71 15.56 14.68
C ALA A 894 -29.62 16.72 13.69
N LEU A 895 -28.53 16.81 12.92
CA LEU A 895 -28.26 17.89 11.96
C LEU A 895 -28.96 17.66 10.62
N GLY A 896 -29.45 16.42 10.37
CA GLY A 896 -29.92 16.06 9.04
C GLY A 896 -28.77 16.01 8.04
N GLN A 897 -28.96 16.61 6.88
CA GLN A 897 -27.91 16.71 5.86
C GLN A 897 -27.02 17.93 6.10
N VAL A 898 -25.71 17.75 5.98
CA VAL A 898 -24.68 18.79 6.12
C VAL A 898 -23.81 18.79 4.88
N GLY A 899 -23.55 19.97 4.35
CA GLY A 899 -22.63 20.17 3.24
C GLY A 899 -21.17 20.17 3.71
N GLN A 900 -20.63 19.02 3.93
CA GLN A 900 -19.31 18.48 4.19
C GLN A 900 -18.93 18.36 5.68
N VAL A 901 -18.78 19.42 6.46
CA VAL A 901 -18.31 19.34 7.86
C VAL A 901 -19.08 20.36 8.71
N ALA A 902 -19.44 19.99 9.95
CA ALA A 902 -20.08 20.89 10.91
C ALA A 902 -19.34 20.89 12.25
N GLU A 903 -19.12 22.06 12.84
CA GLU A 903 -18.68 22.23 14.22
C GLU A 903 -19.84 22.79 15.05
N VAL A 904 -20.17 22.16 16.18
CA VAL A 904 -21.36 22.49 16.97
C VAL A 904 -20.98 23.08 18.30
N ARG A 905 -21.67 24.18 18.68
CA ARG A 905 -21.57 24.78 19.99
C ARG A 905 -22.98 25.00 20.56
N VAL A 906 -23.14 24.77 21.84
CA VAL A 906 -24.40 25.05 22.58
C VAL A 906 -24.05 25.86 23.80
N ASN A 907 -24.75 26.98 24.01
CA ASN A 907 -24.51 27.91 25.11
C ASN A 907 -23.02 28.32 25.22
N GLY A 908 -22.39 28.60 24.08
CA GLY A 908 -20.96 28.95 23.96
C GLY A 908 -19.98 27.82 24.18
N ARG A 909 -20.43 26.59 24.48
CA ARG A 909 -19.56 25.42 24.70
C ARG A 909 -19.41 24.61 23.44
N ALA A 910 -18.15 24.37 22.99
CA ALA A 910 -17.86 23.51 21.86
C ALA A 910 -18.17 22.03 22.20
N LEU A 911 -18.87 21.36 21.30
CA LEU A 911 -19.25 19.95 21.41
C LEU A 911 -18.50 19.06 20.42
N GLY A 912 -17.72 19.68 19.52
CA GLY A 912 -16.85 18.98 18.57
C GLY A 912 -17.31 19.12 17.12
N VAL A 913 -16.60 18.40 16.26
CA VAL A 913 -16.79 18.43 14.80
C VAL A 913 -17.49 17.16 14.36
N VAL A 914 -18.60 17.31 13.63
CA VAL A 914 -19.30 16.22 12.95
C VAL A 914 -18.84 16.21 11.49
N TRP A 915 -18.18 15.16 11.09
CA TRP A 915 -17.51 15.06 9.81
C TRP A 915 -17.91 13.82 8.98
N THR A 916 -18.70 12.92 9.58
CA THR A 916 -19.23 11.69 8.95
C THR A 916 -20.56 11.34 9.61
N ALA A 917 -21.32 10.45 8.99
CA ALA A 917 -22.55 9.90 9.60
C ALA A 917 -22.24 9.10 10.89
N PRO A 918 -23.17 9.06 11.85
CA PRO A 918 -24.43 9.77 11.87
C PRO A 918 -24.20 11.26 12.16
N TRP A 919 -24.95 12.11 11.49
CA TRP A 919 -24.85 13.57 11.66
C TRP A 919 -25.56 14.00 12.95
N THR A 920 -25.05 13.55 14.10
CA THR A 920 -25.68 13.78 15.41
C THR A 920 -24.66 14.18 16.47
N VAL A 921 -25.12 14.93 17.49
CA VAL A 921 -24.34 15.36 18.65
C VAL A 921 -25.11 15.07 19.94
N ASP A 922 -24.49 14.44 20.93
CA ASP A 922 -25.08 14.22 22.26
C ASP A 922 -25.08 15.53 23.09
N LEU A 923 -26.26 16.05 23.39
CA LEU A 923 -26.49 17.25 24.19
C LEU A 923 -26.84 16.94 25.64
N THR A 924 -26.87 15.67 26.05
CA THR A 924 -27.24 15.25 27.41
C THR A 924 -26.38 15.92 28.46
N GLY A 925 -27.01 16.68 29.37
CA GLY A 925 -26.34 17.49 30.40
C GLY A 925 -25.57 18.71 29.88
N ARG A 926 -25.83 19.13 28.63
CA ARG A 926 -25.24 20.34 27.99
C ARG A 926 -26.26 21.44 27.76
N VAL A 927 -27.53 21.12 27.82
CA VAL A 927 -28.67 22.01 27.71
C VAL A 927 -29.27 22.33 29.06
N LYS A 928 -30.02 23.40 29.17
CA LYS A 928 -30.70 23.85 30.39
C LYS A 928 -32.20 24.08 30.14
N PRO A 929 -33.01 24.04 31.19
CA PRO A 929 -34.40 24.53 31.08
C PRO A 929 -34.44 26.01 30.66
N GLY A 930 -35.48 26.36 29.86
CA GLY A 930 -35.61 27.67 29.25
C GLY A 930 -34.81 27.84 27.98
N GLU A 931 -34.35 29.04 27.67
CA GLU A 931 -33.67 29.39 26.42
C GLU A 931 -32.23 28.83 26.38
N ASN A 932 -31.90 28.20 25.24
CA ASN A 932 -30.56 27.75 24.85
C ASN A 932 -30.19 28.37 23.50
N GLU A 933 -28.91 28.66 23.31
CA GLU A 933 -28.36 29.16 22.05
C GLU A 933 -27.59 28.01 21.33
N LEU A 934 -27.85 27.83 20.04
CA LEU A 934 -27.20 26.88 19.18
C LEU A 934 -26.40 27.60 18.10
N GLU A 935 -25.12 27.27 17.99
CA GLU A 935 -24.26 27.71 16.92
C GLU A 935 -23.74 26.50 16.16
N ILE A 936 -23.76 26.56 14.83
CA ILE A 936 -23.27 25.51 13.93
C ILE A 936 -22.41 26.16 12.85
N ASP A 937 -21.10 25.92 12.87
CA ASP A 937 -20.22 26.36 11.80
C ASP A 937 -20.15 25.25 10.74
N VAL A 938 -20.60 25.54 9.53
CA VAL A 938 -20.57 24.60 8.41
C VAL A 938 -19.48 25.01 7.43
N THR A 939 -18.64 24.06 7.06
CA THR A 939 -17.53 24.27 6.13
C THR A 939 -17.70 23.38 4.90
N ASN A 940 -17.66 24.01 3.72
CA ASN A 940 -17.65 23.30 2.43
C ASN A 940 -16.24 23.34 1.79
N VAL A 941 -16.12 22.74 0.61
CA VAL A 941 -14.89 22.68 -0.19
C VAL A 941 -14.80 23.82 -1.21
N TRP A 942 -13.62 24.08 -1.80
CA TRP A 942 -13.39 25.17 -2.77
C TRP A 942 -14.23 25.13 -4.04
N VAL A 943 -14.84 23.99 -4.38
CA VAL A 943 -15.52 23.72 -5.66
C VAL A 943 -16.46 24.84 -6.09
N ASN A 944 -17.39 25.26 -5.20
CA ASN A 944 -18.41 26.25 -5.57
C ASN A 944 -17.80 27.64 -5.84
N ARG A 945 -16.77 28.03 -5.07
CA ARG A 945 -16.06 29.29 -5.34
C ARG A 945 -15.28 29.22 -6.65
N LEU A 946 -14.62 28.13 -6.96
CA LEU A 946 -13.88 27.95 -8.20
C LEU A 946 -14.82 27.98 -9.42
N ILE A 947 -16.00 27.35 -9.32
CA ILE A 947 -17.03 27.46 -10.36
C ILE A 947 -17.52 28.91 -10.50
N GLY A 948 -17.73 29.62 -9.38
CA GLY A 948 -18.07 31.02 -9.35
C GLY A 948 -17.01 31.90 -10.04
N ASP A 949 -15.75 31.72 -9.68
CA ASP A 949 -14.62 32.45 -10.24
C ASP A 949 -14.41 32.19 -11.74
N SER A 950 -14.74 30.97 -12.21
CA SER A 950 -14.67 30.63 -13.64
C SER A 950 -15.61 31.52 -14.50
N ARG A 951 -16.62 32.15 -13.89
CA ARG A 951 -17.57 33.08 -14.52
C ARG A 951 -17.07 34.54 -14.56
N LEU A 952 -16.01 34.81 -13.79
CA LEU A 952 -15.48 36.15 -13.61
C LEU A 952 -14.24 36.38 -14.47
N PRO A 953 -14.02 37.61 -14.92
CA PRO A 953 -12.77 37.98 -15.55
C PRO A 953 -11.61 37.85 -14.52
N PRO A 954 -10.37 37.59 -14.98
CA PRO A 954 -9.24 37.21 -14.12
C PRO A 954 -8.99 38.16 -12.94
N GLU A 955 -9.15 39.47 -13.16
CA GLU A 955 -8.93 40.52 -12.14
C GLU A 955 -9.97 40.57 -11.02
N LYS A 956 -11.12 39.91 -11.20
CA LYS A 956 -12.20 39.82 -10.20
C LYS A 956 -12.25 38.46 -9.49
N ARG A 957 -11.37 37.53 -9.85
CA ARG A 957 -11.32 36.21 -9.24
C ARG A 957 -10.71 36.28 -7.84
N LEU A 958 -11.32 35.58 -6.89
CA LEU A 958 -10.88 35.54 -5.50
C LEU A 958 -9.83 34.46 -5.25
N THR A 959 -9.78 33.40 -6.11
CA THR A 959 -8.89 32.28 -5.96
C THR A 959 -7.65 32.40 -6.84
N LYS A 960 -6.52 31.88 -6.33
CA LYS A 960 -5.23 31.86 -7.01
C LYS A 960 -4.48 30.55 -6.72
N SER A 961 -3.89 29.94 -7.75
CA SER A 961 -3.07 28.72 -7.63
C SER A 961 -2.13 28.59 -8.83
N ASN A 962 -1.08 27.77 -8.71
CA ASN A 962 -0.22 27.35 -9.83
C ASN A 962 -0.89 26.27 -10.69
N VAL A 963 -1.78 25.45 -10.12
CA VAL A 963 -2.52 24.47 -10.90
C VAL A 963 -3.61 25.15 -11.73
N ARG A 964 -3.94 24.55 -12.88
CA ARG A 964 -4.97 25.13 -13.76
C ARG A 964 -6.35 25.06 -13.09
N LEU A 965 -6.80 26.18 -12.55
CA LEU A 965 -8.09 26.28 -11.86
C LEU A 965 -9.28 26.23 -12.81
N PHE A 966 -9.12 26.73 -14.07
CA PHE A 966 -10.24 26.96 -14.97
C PHE A 966 -10.03 26.25 -16.31
N ARG A 967 -11.07 25.59 -16.79
CA ARG A 967 -11.09 24.86 -18.06
C ARG A 967 -11.34 25.81 -19.23
N GLU A 968 -10.37 25.92 -20.11
CA GLU A 968 -10.48 26.73 -21.34
C GLU A 968 -10.93 25.91 -22.55
N THR A 969 -10.65 24.60 -22.56
CA THR A 969 -11.02 23.69 -23.65
C THR A 969 -11.31 22.28 -23.12
N ASP A 970 -12.16 21.51 -23.84
CA ASP A 970 -12.51 20.13 -23.47
C ASP A 970 -11.41 19.09 -23.79
N LYS A 971 -10.23 19.54 -24.24
CA LYS A 971 -9.16 18.65 -24.78
C LYS A 971 -8.40 17.84 -23.73
N TYR A 972 -8.41 18.22 -22.46
CA TYR A 972 -7.61 17.60 -21.42
C TYR A 972 -8.46 16.82 -20.40
N ARG A 973 -8.41 15.47 -20.46
CA ARG A 973 -9.24 14.61 -19.62
C ARG A 973 -8.68 14.31 -18.21
N ARG A 974 -7.42 14.57 -17.93
CA ARG A 974 -6.79 14.15 -16.64
C ARG A 974 -6.84 15.21 -15.54
N PHE A 975 -6.64 16.47 -15.84
CA PHE A 975 -6.64 17.58 -14.86
C PHE A 975 -7.64 18.65 -15.30
N GLN A 976 -8.91 18.40 -14.99
CA GLN A 976 -9.97 19.30 -15.41
C GLN A 976 -10.11 20.42 -14.37
N GLY A 977 -9.71 21.63 -14.75
CA GLY A 977 -10.14 22.84 -14.07
C GLY A 977 -11.65 22.99 -14.09
N PHE A 978 -12.15 23.95 -13.36
CA PHE A 978 -13.58 24.24 -13.24
C PHE A 978 -14.09 25.10 -14.38
N SER A 979 -15.38 24.98 -14.70
CA SER A 979 -16.08 25.75 -15.73
C SER A 979 -17.43 26.25 -15.22
N PRO A 980 -18.02 27.27 -15.88
CA PRO A 980 -19.36 27.77 -15.52
C PRO A 980 -20.48 26.74 -15.68
N LYS A 981 -20.22 25.64 -16.38
CA LYS A 981 -21.18 24.56 -16.65
C LYS A 981 -21.13 23.42 -15.64
N ASP A 982 -20.14 23.42 -14.76
CA ASP A 982 -20.01 22.37 -13.78
C ASP A 982 -21.10 22.48 -12.72
N ALA A 983 -21.56 21.34 -12.22
CA ALA A 983 -22.56 21.30 -11.16
C ALA A 983 -21.97 21.78 -9.83
N LEU A 984 -22.70 22.66 -9.16
CA LEU A 984 -22.36 23.09 -7.81
C LEU A 984 -22.54 21.90 -6.83
N MET A 985 -21.66 21.81 -5.86
CA MET A 985 -21.80 20.84 -4.78
C MET A 985 -22.83 21.31 -3.77
N PRO A 986 -23.73 20.44 -3.27
CA PRO A 986 -24.59 20.73 -2.14
C PRO A 986 -23.76 21.21 -0.95
N SER A 987 -24.10 22.33 -0.37
CA SER A 987 -23.32 23.01 0.67
C SER A 987 -24.21 23.67 1.71
N GLY A 988 -23.69 23.92 2.90
CA GLY A 988 -24.40 24.54 4.01
C GLY A 988 -25.11 23.55 4.92
N LEU A 989 -25.87 24.07 5.88
CA LEU A 989 -26.73 23.29 6.75
C LEU A 989 -28.06 23.06 6.01
N ILE A 990 -28.23 21.83 5.52
CA ILE A 990 -29.37 21.46 4.67
C ILE A 990 -30.54 20.99 5.55
N GLY A 991 -30.23 20.34 6.67
CA GLY A 991 -31.21 19.88 7.65
C GLY A 991 -32.00 18.64 7.22
N PRO A 992 -33.21 18.38 7.79
CA PRO A 992 -33.81 19.12 8.88
C PRO A 992 -33.06 18.96 10.22
N VAL A 993 -32.85 20.05 10.93
CA VAL A 993 -32.24 20.03 12.27
C VAL A 993 -33.31 19.75 13.31
N ARG A 994 -33.05 18.79 14.20
CA ARG A 994 -34.01 18.34 15.22
C ARG A 994 -33.32 18.05 16.55
N LEU A 995 -34.02 18.30 17.65
CA LEU A 995 -33.71 17.73 18.95
C LEU A 995 -34.50 16.45 19.12
N GLU A 996 -33.83 15.37 19.46
CA GLU A 996 -34.41 14.08 19.75
C GLU A 996 -34.18 13.74 21.22
N PHE A 997 -35.15 13.07 21.85
CA PHE A 997 -35.14 12.76 23.26
C PHE A 997 -35.15 11.26 23.49
N GLY A 998 -34.55 10.81 24.59
CA GLY A 998 -34.51 9.43 25.01
C GLY A 998 -34.80 9.31 26.52
N SER A 999 -34.96 8.09 26.96
CA SER A 999 -35.19 7.73 28.38
C SER A 999 -34.11 6.84 28.92
N ARG A 1000 -33.91 6.84 30.26
CA ARG A 1000 -33.08 5.87 30.97
C ARG A 1000 -33.95 4.84 31.64
N GLN A 1001 -33.56 3.57 31.54
CA GLN A 1001 -34.21 2.45 32.14
C GLN A 1001 -33.20 1.56 32.87
N GLU A 1002 -33.52 1.17 34.12
CA GLU A 1002 -32.79 0.13 34.81
C GLU A 1002 -33.40 -1.25 34.45
N ALA A 1003 -32.57 -2.17 33.98
CA ALA A 1003 -32.93 -3.56 33.75
C ALA A 1003 -32.13 -4.41 34.73
N ARG A 1004 -32.81 -5.19 35.57
CA ARG A 1004 -32.17 -6.10 36.55
C ARG A 1004 -32.25 -7.52 36.03
N PHE A 1005 -31.18 -8.25 35.96
CA PHE A 1005 -31.09 -9.63 35.49
C PHE A 1005 -29.90 -10.37 36.10
#